data_67a24561d547335d3edbe1b902cd6424
#
_entry.id   67a24561d547335d3edbe1b902cd6424
#
_cell.length_a   1.000
_cell.length_b   1.000
_cell.length_c   1.000
_cell.angle_alpha   90.00
_cell.angle_beta   90.00
_cell.angle_gamma   90.00
#
_symmetry.space_group_name_H-M   'P 1'
#
loop_
_entity.id
_entity.type
_entity.pdbx_description
1 polymer ?
#
loop_
_entity_poly.entity_id
_entity_poly.type
_entity_poly.pdbx_seq_one_letter_code
_entity_poly.pdbx_strand_id
1 'polypeptide(L)'
;MNKSENNVAVVTGIGILSPIGNDCAEVLSSLRTLRDGIAEATKIDVSCFASHINAEVKNVDFSSRMTTEELKTFTDPYLRLAICSARDAIRNSGADVSGNDVAMVVATCNAGMNSQEAEYKSMFSDIEFSREISLQGEFYAIARTLASTLNIGGGCFVINTACSGSTAAIAISQMLINQGKYKTVLVGGADAMSIANYAGFSALKVVSSQKTAPFSTPIGMNIGEGTAFWVVENFSQAKARNANILGKVIGHATTGDAHHPTQPDPRGDGAYRTMRNALLHSGVSLDDIACINAHASGTSANDKAEAKAIAKFSQDKYIPFTSTKSYTGHCMGATGIIEATCQLLSMNDNFIPPTLHFQGVRDGCEVTPVAFSGIEKEYDCFLSANYAFAGNNAAIVIAKERFEKFETKACDTSSIAITGIGMISSLGIGTAQTVDALHSGKVGVDDVTRFECSNKAGCVKLPPLRTLNRRIDFSGMNNISVFATVAASQALDNAGIRMRRDMSEMVGLIGSVSRGSSEEAHMLGVFNDSLRRGDIGCFSNVTANSTAGWVSKALEIKGANITFTSGLNSGIQTLEYAQMLLRGNEAKYLVAFAADELYAQQMKSYSDFGYLRSDATENDFKMKYYSVYKTVFGEGSCAFMLERTDNAKERNANIFGEVLASVSTMDGGDFYNANLDSDGLCRAFEIAIMQAGISASDVDVISWSPRGTAQDSKIINLRDSLMAKVPLVTSVFHTGYAETMSSLQSLGCLLYSLKNDNGLWTQRFGIDFFDNVECKEQPKIVASLASSHTGGNYVSIIKVAD
;
A
#
# COMPACT_ATOMS: atom_id res chain seq x y z
N MET A 1 20.65 18.30 -24.86
CA MET A 1 19.88 17.71 -23.74
C MET A 1 20.40 16.31 -23.48
N ASN A 2 20.92 16.06 -22.30
CA ASN A 2 21.40 14.74 -21.90
C ASN A 2 20.21 13.76 -21.85
N LYS A 3 20.39 12.52 -22.32
CA LYS A 3 19.34 11.48 -22.25
C LYS A 3 18.79 11.26 -20.84
N SER A 4 19.51 11.66 -19.79
CA SER A 4 19.12 11.55 -18.38
C SER A 4 18.10 12.59 -17.94
N GLU A 5 18.01 13.77 -18.58
CA GLU A 5 17.05 14.82 -18.22
C GLU A 5 15.61 14.51 -18.69
N ASN A 6 15.44 13.60 -19.62
CA ASN A 6 14.15 13.32 -20.22
C ASN A 6 13.15 12.61 -19.27
N ASN A 7 13.63 11.86 -18.28
CA ASN A 7 12.79 11.04 -17.40
C ASN A 7 12.73 11.57 -15.95
N VAL A 8 12.55 12.88 -15.77
CA VAL A 8 12.36 13.50 -14.45
C VAL A 8 10.86 13.63 -14.17
N ALA A 9 10.42 13.28 -12.99
CA ALA A 9 9.05 13.45 -12.52
C ALA A 9 8.77 14.90 -12.16
N VAL A 10 7.77 15.53 -12.78
CA VAL A 10 7.36 16.91 -12.54
C VAL A 10 5.89 17.01 -12.19
N VAL A 11 5.55 17.89 -11.26
CA VAL A 11 4.19 18.21 -10.85
C VAL A 11 3.64 19.28 -11.78
N THR A 12 2.56 18.99 -12.48
CA THR A 12 1.92 19.92 -13.43
C THR A 12 0.51 20.34 -13.02
N GLY A 13 -0.11 19.63 -12.08
CA GLY A 13 -1.44 19.98 -11.57
C GLY A 13 -1.62 19.53 -10.14
N ILE A 14 -2.34 20.34 -9.36
CA ILE A 14 -2.66 20.09 -7.96
C ILE A 14 -4.15 20.31 -7.74
N GLY A 15 -4.79 19.37 -7.02
CA GLY A 15 -6.08 19.52 -6.38
C GLY A 15 -5.94 19.25 -4.90
N ILE A 16 -6.60 20.06 -4.06
CA ILE A 16 -6.54 19.92 -2.60
C ILE A 16 -7.87 20.34 -1.97
N LEU A 17 -8.32 19.52 -1.02
CA LEU A 17 -9.41 19.82 -0.10
C LEU A 17 -8.92 19.53 1.31
N SER A 18 -8.82 20.58 2.11
CA SER A 18 -8.20 20.52 3.44
C SER A 18 -8.95 21.38 4.45
N PRO A 19 -8.69 21.23 5.74
CA PRO A 19 -9.31 22.08 6.77
C PRO A 19 -9.05 23.58 6.62
N ILE A 20 -8.02 23.95 5.83
CA ILE A 20 -7.60 25.34 5.64
C ILE A 20 -7.92 25.92 4.25
N GLY A 21 -8.57 25.13 3.39
CA GLY A 21 -9.00 25.59 2.07
C GLY A 21 -9.37 24.45 1.13
N ASN A 22 -10.22 24.75 0.16
CA ASN A 22 -10.76 23.82 -0.83
C ASN A 22 -10.15 23.99 -2.22
N ASP A 23 -9.09 24.80 -2.32
CA ASP A 23 -8.21 24.94 -3.48
C ASP A 23 -6.84 25.49 -3.07
N CYS A 24 -5.92 25.55 -4.02
CA CYS A 24 -4.55 26.00 -3.77
C CYS A 24 -4.47 27.47 -3.30
N ALA A 25 -5.35 28.34 -3.79
CA ALA A 25 -5.35 29.77 -3.43
C ALA A 25 -5.83 29.98 -1.99
N GLU A 26 -6.90 29.30 -1.58
CA GLU A 26 -7.41 29.34 -0.20
C GLU A 26 -6.38 28.76 0.79
N VAL A 27 -5.73 27.65 0.42
CA VAL A 27 -4.67 27.03 1.24
C VAL A 27 -3.50 28.01 1.42
N LEU A 28 -2.98 28.57 0.34
CA LEU A 28 -1.88 29.55 0.41
C LEU A 28 -2.26 30.78 1.21
N SER A 29 -3.48 31.30 1.02
CA SER A 29 -4.01 32.42 1.81
C SER A 29 -4.06 32.09 3.30
N SER A 30 -4.48 30.88 3.66
CA SER A 30 -4.53 30.45 5.07
C SER A 30 -3.14 30.32 5.68
N LEU A 31 -2.16 29.80 4.93
CA LEU A 31 -0.75 29.75 5.38
C LEU A 31 -0.18 31.15 5.61
N ARG A 32 -0.46 32.11 4.71
CA ARG A 32 -0.03 33.50 4.80
C ARG A 32 -0.69 34.28 5.93
N THR A 33 -1.97 34.00 6.17
CA THR A 33 -2.75 34.71 7.21
C THR A 33 -2.73 33.99 8.56
N LEU A 34 -1.95 32.89 8.66
CA LEU A 34 -1.80 32.07 9.88
C LEU A 34 -3.13 31.52 10.39
N ARG A 35 -4.04 31.17 9.49
CA ARG A 35 -5.37 30.66 9.79
C ARG A 35 -5.34 29.13 9.82
N ASP A 36 -5.54 28.53 10.98
CA ASP A 36 -5.71 27.09 11.13
C ASP A 36 -7.16 26.64 10.94
N GLY A 37 -7.34 25.35 10.64
CA GLY A 37 -8.64 24.70 10.48
C GLY A 37 -9.11 23.91 11.71
N ILE A 38 -8.39 24.00 12.84
CA ILE A 38 -8.71 23.25 14.06
C ILE A 38 -9.84 23.95 14.82
N ALA A 39 -10.97 23.30 14.97
CA ALA A 39 -12.18 23.84 15.58
C ALA A 39 -12.99 22.73 16.27
N GLU A 40 -14.13 23.11 16.87
CA GLU A 40 -15.07 22.14 17.42
C GLU A 40 -15.54 21.14 16.34
N ALA A 41 -15.59 19.85 16.73
CA ALA A 41 -16.02 18.78 15.86
C ALA A 41 -17.51 18.91 15.50
N THR A 42 -17.83 18.76 14.23
CA THR A 42 -19.21 18.88 13.73
C THR A 42 -19.68 17.67 12.92
N LYS A 43 -18.77 16.86 12.40
CA LYS A 43 -19.09 15.70 11.56
C LYS A 43 -19.26 14.41 12.35
N ILE A 44 -18.66 14.31 13.51
CA ILE A 44 -18.71 13.14 14.39
C ILE A 44 -19.08 13.56 15.82
N ASP A 45 -19.80 12.70 16.52
CA ASP A 45 -20.12 12.92 17.92
C ASP A 45 -18.94 12.54 18.82
N VAL A 46 -18.26 13.55 19.33
CA VAL A 46 -17.09 13.42 20.21
C VAL A 46 -17.41 13.73 21.67
N SER A 47 -18.68 13.86 22.05
CA SER A 47 -19.12 14.27 23.39
C SER A 47 -18.64 13.35 24.52
N CYS A 48 -18.41 12.07 24.23
CA CYS A 48 -17.90 11.09 25.18
C CYS A 48 -16.36 11.10 25.34
N PHE A 49 -15.62 11.89 24.57
CA PHE A 49 -14.17 11.96 24.62
C PHE A 49 -13.66 13.21 25.36
N ALA A 50 -12.41 13.19 25.78
CA ALA A 50 -11.78 14.32 26.46
C ALA A 50 -11.48 15.51 25.52
N SER A 51 -11.34 15.28 24.23
CA SER A 51 -11.16 16.32 23.22
C SER A 51 -12.43 16.46 22.39
N HIS A 52 -12.83 17.71 22.14
CA HIS A 52 -14.01 18.04 21.34
C HIS A 52 -13.64 18.77 20.04
N ILE A 53 -12.35 18.87 19.75
CA ILE A 53 -11.84 19.59 18.56
C ILE A 53 -11.16 18.63 17.58
N ASN A 54 -11.28 18.98 16.32
CA ASN A 54 -10.65 18.30 15.20
C ASN A 54 -10.43 19.30 14.05
N ALA A 55 -9.93 18.82 12.90
CA ALA A 55 -9.74 19.65 11.71
C ALA A 55 -10.53 19.03 10.53
N GLU A 56 -11.69 19.58 10.26
CA GLU A 56 -12.64 19.13 9.25
C GLU A 56 -12.56 19.92 7.95
N VAL A 57 -12.68 19.23 6.81
CA VAL A 57 -12.90 19.89 5.52
C VAL A 57 -14.35 20.43 5.50
N LYS A 58 -14.49 21.72 5.22
CA LYS A 58 -15.78 22.43 5.29
C LYS A 58 -16.15 23.04 3.93
N ASN A 59 -17.45 23.21 3.70
CA ASN A 59 -17.99 23.98 2.58
C ASN A 59 -17.56 23.49 1.19
N VAL A 60 -17.40 22.19 1.01
CA VAL A 60 -17.07 21.63 -0.31
C VAL A 60 -18.31 21.64 -1.19
N ASP A 61 -18.21 22.28 -2.35
CA ASP A 61 -19.23 22.16 -3.38
C ASP A 61 -18.96 20.91 -4.22
N PHE A 62 -19.58 19.79 -3.80
CA PHE A 62 -19.51 18.53 -4.52
C PHE A 62 -20.26 18.59 -5.84
N SER A 63 -21.35 19.37 -5.92
CA SER A 63 -22.23 19.41 -7.11
C SER A 63 -21.56 20.04 -8.33
N SER A 64 -20.59 20.92 -8.12
CA SER A 64 -19.79 21.50 -9.21
C SER A 64 -18.69 20.56 -9.76
N ARG A 65 -18.38 19.48 -9.02
CA ARG A 65 -17.28 18.54 -9.30
C ARG A 65 -17.71 17.12 -9.59
N MET A 66 -18.93 16.74 -9.23
CA MET A 66 -19.49 15.40 -9.34
C MET A 66 -20.86 15.44 -10.03
N THR A 67 -21.18 14.40 -10.80
CA THR A 67 -22.49 14.24 -11.39
C THR A 67 -23.53 13.83 -10.32
N THR A 68 -24.82 14.00 -10.62
CA THR A 68 -25.89 13.56 -9.71
C THR A 68 -25.88 12.05 -9.46
N GLU A 69 -25.45 11.27 -10.46
CA GLU A 69 -25.31 9.81 -10.36
C GLU A 69 -24.15 9.44 -9.42
N GLU A 70 -22.99 10.05 -9.59
CA GLU A 70 -21.86 9.84 -8.72
C GLU A 70 -22.13 10.22 -7.26
N LEU A 71 -22.88 11.30 -7.02
CA LEU A 71 -23.31 11.68 -5.68
C LEU A 71 -24.24 10.66 -5.02
N LYS A 72 -25.03 9.93 -5.82
CA LYS A 72 -25.86 8.82 -5.34
C LYS A 72 -25.07 7.54 -5.12
N THR A 73 -24.13 7.25 -6.03
CA THR A 73 -23.29 6.04 -6.02
C THR A 73 -22.26 6.07 -4.90
N PHE A 74 -21.48 7.16 -4.80
CA PHE A 74 -20.40 7.28 -3.83
C PHE A 74 -20.87 8.03 -2.60
N THR A 75 -21.23 7.30 -1.56
CA THR A 75 -21.79 7.84 -0.31
C THR A 75 -20.72 8.10 0.75
N ASP A 76 -19.63 7.34 0.72
CA ASP A 76 -18.53 7.54 1.67
C ASP A 76 -17.81 8.87 1.42
N PRO A 77 -17.62 9.71 2.45
CA PRO A 77 -17.03 11.04 2.31
C PRO A 77 -15.64 11.04 1.68
N TYR A 78 -14.78 10.05 2.00
CA TYR A 78 -13.41 10.03 1.48
C TYR A 78 -13.37 9.84 -0.04
N LEU A 79 -14.30 9.05 -0.62
CA LEU A 79 -14.41 8.86 -2.07
C LEU A 79 -14.83 10.15 -2.77
N ARG A 80 -15.80 10.88 -2.20
CA ARG A 80 -16.22 12.17 -2.74
C ARG A 80 -15.09 13.19 -2.71
N LEU A 81 -14.36 13.27 -1.60
CA LEU A 81 -13.19 14.13 -1.48
C LEU A 81 -12.14 13.75 -2.54
N ALA A 82 -11.83 12.46 -2.70
CA ALA A 82 -10.85 11.97 -3.67
C ALA A 82 -11.24 12.32 -5.11
N ILE A 83 -12.49 12.08 -5.53
CA ILE A 83 -12.97 12.42 -6.88
C ILE A 83 -12.81 13.92 -7.16
N CYS A 84 -13.25 14.75 -6.23
CA CYS A 84 -13.20 16.21 -6.40
C CYS A 84 -11.75 16.72 -6.52
N SER A 85 -10.89 16.28 -5.62
CA SER A 85 -9.48 16.68 -5.61
C SER A 85 -8.72 16.18 -6.85
N ALA A 86 -8.97 14.94 -7.28
CA ALA A 86 -8.36 14.39 -8.49
C ALA A 86 -8.78 15.16 -9.74
N ARG A 87 -10.07 15.49 -9.87
CA ARG A 87 -10.58 16.30 -10.99
C ARG A 87 -10.01 17.71 -11.01
N ASP A 88 -9.85 18.31 -9.83
CA ASP A 88 -9.20 19.64 -9.73
C ASP A 88 -7.73 19.57 -10.16
N ALA A 89 -6.99 18.52 -9.75
CA ALA A 89 -5.61 18.32 -10.20
C ALA A 89 -5.51 18.17 -11.73
N ILE A 90 -6.38 17.37 -12.32
CA ILE A 90 -6.42 17.17 -13.78
C ILE A 90 -6.75 18.48 -14.50
N ARG A 91 -7.78 19.18 -14.05
CA ARG A 91 -8.16 20.48 -14.64
C ARG A 91 -7.02 21.48 -14.57
N ASN A 92 -6.34 21.57 -13.42
CA ASN A 92 -5.24 22.50 -13.21
C ASN A 92 -3.98 22.14 -13.99
N SER A 93 -3.76 20.86 -14.28
CA SER A 93 -2.64 20.39 -15.11
C SER A 93 -2.85 20.66 -16.59
N GLY A 94 -4.10 20.61 -17.05
CA GLY A 94 -4.47 20.58 -18.47
C GLY A 94 -3.96 19.34 -19.22
N ALA A 95 -3.52 18.30 -18.52
CA ALA A 95 -3.11 17.03 -19.10
C ALA A 95 -4.32 16.12 -19.38
N ASP A 96 -4.22 15.28 -20.40
CA ASP A 96 -5.10 14.12 -20.52
C ASP A 96 -4.63 13.05 -19.52
N VAL A 97 -5.44 12.76 -18.52
CA VAL A 97 -5.19 11.78 -17.47
C VAL A 97 -6.17 10.61 -17.61
N SER A 98 -6.52 10.25 -18.84
CA SER A 98 -7.37 9.10 -19.18
C SER A 98 -6.59 8.05 -19.98
N GLY A 99 -7.14 6.83 -20.02
CA GLY A 99 -6.61 5.75 -20.85
C GLY A 99 -5.56 4.87 -20.17
N ASN A 100 -4.95 4.03 -20.99
CA ASN A 100 -4.15 2.89 -20.56
C ASN A 100 -2.69 3.25 -20.19
N ASP A 101 -2.21 4.39 -20.64
CA ASP A 101 -0.83 4.87 -20.45
C ASP A 101 -0.67 5.74 -19.20
N VAL A 102 -1.73 5.87 -18.41
CA VAL A 102 -1.74 6.62 -17.16
C VAL A 102 -1.80 5.67 -15.98
N ALA A 103 -0.83 5.77 -15.08
CA ALA A 103 -0.85 5.04 -13.82
C ALA A 103 -1.50 5.86 -12.70
N MET A 104 -1.91 5.18 -11.65
CA MET A 104 -2.47 5.79 -10.45
C MET A 104 -1.78 5.23 -9.20
N VAL A 105 -1.38 6.12 -8.29
CA VAL A 105 -0.81 5.75 -6.99
C VAL A 105 -1.57 6.51 -5.91
N VAL A 106 -2.34 5.80 -5.12
CA VAL A 106 -3.21 6.43 -4.11
C VAL A 106 -2.92 5.88 -2.73
N ALA A 107 -3.05 6.72 -1.72
CA ALA A 107 -2.86 6.35 -0.33
C ALA A 107 -4.12 6.61 0.49
N THR A 108 -4.41 5.70 1.40
CA THR A 108 -5.39 5.87 2.46
C THR A 108 -4.95 5.08 3.68
N CYS A 109 -5.24 5.59 4.86
CA CYS A 109 -5.01 4.88 6.12
C CYS A 109 -6.29 4.17 6.57
N ASN A 110 -7.41 4.84 6.40
CA ASN A 110 -8.70 4.44 6.96
C ASN A 110 -9.66 3.84 5.93
N ALA A 111 -9.36 3.97 4.64
CA ALA A 111 -10.30 3.61 3.57
C ALA A 111 -11.69 4.23 3.79
N GLY A 112 -12.75 3.54 3.42
CA GLY A 112 -14.13 3.93 3.67
C GLY A 112 -14.60 3.59 5.07
N MET A 113 -13.90 4.06 6.09
CA MET A 113 -14.23 3.81 7.49
C MET A 113 -15.68 4.20 7.84
N ASN A 114 -16.23 5.25 7.22
CA ASN A 114 -17.62 5.64 7.44
C ASN A 114 -18.61 4.57 6.92
N SER A 115 -18.30 3.91 5.82
CA SER A 115 -19.10 2.78 5.31
C SER A 115 -18.96 1.55 6.20
N GLN A 116 -17.77 1.26 6.70
CA GLN A 116 -17.55 0.19 7.69
C GLN A 116 -18.30 0.49 9.00
N GLU A 117 -18.26 1.73 9.50
CA GLU A 117 -19.02 2.16 10.68
C GLU A 117 -20.53 1.94 10.48
N ALA A 118 -21.05 2.20 9.29
CA ALA A 118 -22.45 1.94 8.98
C ALA A 118 -22.76 0.43 9.01
N GLU A 119 -21.87 -0.40 8.51
CA GLU A 119 -21.96 -1.86 8.58
C GLU A 119 -22.04 -2.34 10.03
N TYR A 120 -21.09 -1.95 10.88
CA TYR A 120 -21.09 -2.36 12.29
C TYR A 120 -22.27 -1.79 13.09
N LYS A 121 -22.71 -0.57 12.80
CA LYS A 121 -23.94 -0.01 13.41
C LYS A 121 -25.18 -0.83 13.06
N SER A 122 -25.28 -1.34 11.84
CA SER A 122 -26.41 -2.17 11.42
C SER A 122 -26.51 -3.48 12.20
N MET A 123 -25.41 -3.99 12.74
CA MET A 123 -25.41 -5.20 13.58
C MET A 123 -26.10 -5.00 14.95
N PHE A 124 -26.15 -3.74 15.42
CA PHE A 124 -26.73 -3.39 16.71
C PHE A 124 -28.03 -2.57 16.59
N SER A 125 -28.59 -2.49 15.38
CA SER A 125 -29.81 -1.74 15.07
C SER A 125 -30.56 -2.40 13.93
N ASP A 126 -31.86 -2.08 13.78
CA ASP A 126 -32.71 -2.57 12.68
C ASP A 126 -32.47 -1.82 11.35
N ILE A 127 -31.28 -1.25 11.14
CA ILE A 127 -30.92 -0.57 9.89
C ILE A 127 -30.49 -1.60 8.87
N GLU A 128 -31.14 -1.61 7.72
CA GLU A 128 -30.75 -2.45 6.59
C GLU A 128 -29.43 -1.96 6.00
N PHE A 129 -28.50 -2.87 5.78
CA PHE A 129 -27.18 -2.59 5.25
C PHE A 129 -27.02 -3.16 3.84
N SER A 130 -26.50 -2.36 2.91
CA SER A 130 -26.37 -2.78 1.52
C SER A 130 -24.95 -3.19 1.15
N ARG A 131 -24.86 -4.14 0.20
CA ARG A 131 -23.60 -4.55 -0.42
C ARG A 131 -22.82 -3.37 -1.01
N GLU A 132 -23.53 -2.42 -1.59
CA GLU A 132 -22.93 -1.23 -2.24
C GLU A 132 -22.19 -0.36 -1.23
N ILE A 133 -22.70 -0.22 -0.01
CA ILE A 133 -22.04 0.49 1.08
C ILE A 133 -20.83 -0.30 1.56
N SER A 134 -20.95 -1.63 1.76
CA SER A 134 -19.84 -2.47 2.19
C SER A 134 -18.62 -2.36 1.25
N LEU A 135 -18.85 -2.39 -0.06
CA LEU A 135 -17.77 -2.29 -1.05
C LEU A 135 -17.02 -0.95 -1.01
N GLN A 136 -17.67 0.15 -0.56
CA GLN A 136 -17.00 1.44 -0.38
C GLN A 136 -16.09 1.47 0.85
N GLY A 137 -16.30 0.56 1.81
CA GLY A 137 -15.45 0.38 2.98
C GLY A 137 -14.09 -0.24 2.69
N GLU A 138 -13.92 -0.88 1.56
CA GLU A 138 -12.70 -1.60 1.23
C GLU A 138 -11.54 -0.67 0.84
N PHE A 139 -10.30 -1.05 1.15
CA PHE A 139 -9.12 -0.21 0.84
C PHE A 139 -8.95 0.06 -0.66
N TYR A 140 -9.26 -0.91 -1.51
CA TYR A 140 -9.16 -0.74 -2.96
C TYR A 140 -10.27 0.14 -3.56
N ALA A 141 -11.29 0.51 -2.79
CA ALA A 141 -12.44 1.26 -3.30
C ALA A 141 -12.04 2.62 -3.88
N ILE A 142 -11.07 3.32 -3.29
CA ILE A 142 -10.56 4.59 -3.81
C ILE A 142 -9.98 4.43 -5.23
N ALA A 143 -9.18 3.40 -5.45
CA ALA A 143 -8.57 3.14 -6.75
C ALA A 143 -9.61 2.80 -7.81
N ARG A 144 -10.54 1.91 -7.47
CA ARG A 144 -11.63 1.53 -8.37
C ARG A 144 -12.54 2.71 -8.70
N THR A 145 -12.88 3.52 -7.70
CA THR A 145 -13.68 4.75 -7.90
C THR A 145 -13.00 5.70 -8.87
N LEU A 146 -11.73 6.00 -8.65
CA LEU A 146 -10.99 6.91 -9.52
C LEU A 146 -10.77 6.33 -10.92
N ALA A 147 -10.46 5.04 -11.02
CA ALA A 147 -10.31 4.37 -12.33
C ALA A 147 -11.61 4.44 -13.15
N SER A 148 -12.76 4.18 -12.51
CA SER A 148 -14.07 4.22 -13.19
C SER A 148 -14.50 5.65 -13.56
N THR A 149 -14.31 6.63 -12.65
CA THR A 149 -14.76 8.02 -12.85
C THR A 149 -13.86 8.84 -13.75
N LEU A 150 -12.58 8.46 -13.88
CA LEU A 150 -11.55 9.16 -14.66
C LEU A 150 -11.07 8.37 -15.88
N ASN A 151 -11.59 7.15 -16.08
CA ASN A 151 -11.21 6.25 -17.17
C ASN A 151 -9.70 5.96 -17.20
N ILE A 152 -9.10 5.62 -16.06
CA ILE A 152 -7.67 5.26 -15.94
C ILE A 152 -7.53 3.75 -16.04
N GLY A 153 -6.74 3.26 -17.00
CA GLY A 153 -6.57 1.83 -17.28
C GLY A 153 -5.14 1.30 -17.06
N GLY A 154 -4.18 2.14 -16.71
CA GLY A 154 -2.80 1.74 -16.41
C GLY A 154 -2.66 1.09 -15.03
N GLY A 155 -1.42 0.90 -14.58
CA GLY A 155 -1.11 0.32 -13.26
C GLY A 155 -1.70 1.12 -12.11
N CYS A 156 -2.26 0.43 -11.14
CA CYS A 156 -2.84 1.05 -9.97
C CYS A 156 -2.26 0.48 -8.68
N PHE A 157 -1.78 1.36 -7.80
CA PHE A 157 -1.16 1.02 -6.52
C PHE A 157 -1.92 1.72 -5.39
N VAL A 158 -2.47 0.93 -4.47
CA VAL A 158 -3.06 1.47 -3.24
C VAL A 158 -2.09 1.24 -2.09
N ILE A 159 -1.62 2.34 -1.52
CA ILE A 159 -0.59 2.34 -0.47
C ILE A 159 -1.25 2.52 0.89
N ASN A 160 -0.91 1.64 1.81
CA ASN A 160 -1.29 1.80 3.20
C ASN A 160 -0.06 1.64 4.10
N THR A 161 0.69 2.72 4.26
CA THR A 161 1.75 2.85 5.26
C THR A 161 1.39 3.88 6.32
N ALA A 162 0.12 3.86 6.71
CA ALA A 162 -0.47 4.80 7.65
C ALA A 162 -0.10 6.27 7.31
N CYS A 163 0.42 7.05 8.27
CA CYS A 163 0.68 8.49 8.11
C CYS A 163 1.73 8.84 7.04
N SER A 164 2.58 7.89 6.63
CA SER A 164 3.57 8.08 5.56
C SER A 164 3.06 7.70 4.17
N GLY A 165 1.80 7.22 4.07
CA GLY A 165 1.25 6.61 2.86
C GLY A 165 1.34 7.48 1.62
N SER A 166 0.87 8.71 1.67
CA SER A 166 0.88 9.60 0.50
C SER A 166 2.27 10.15 0.16
N THR A 167 3.18 10.27 1.12
CA THR A 167 4.60 10.55 0.82
C THR A 167 5.25 9.38 0.08
N ALA A 168 4.96 8.15 0.50
CA ALA A 168 5.39 6.95 -0.21
C ALA A 168 4.74 6.83 -1.60
N ALA A 169 3.48 7.25 -1.75
CA ALA A 169 2.82 7.30 -3.05
C ALA A 169 3.53 8.26 -4.02
N ILE A 170 3.97 9.45 -3.56
CA ILE A 170 4.78 10.38 -4.37
C ILE A 170 6.10 9.72 -4.76
N ALA A 171 6.77 9.01 -3.85
CA ALA A 171 8.00 8.27 -4.14
C ALA A 171 7.80 7.24 -5.27
N ILE A 172 6.73 6.44 -5.21
CA ILE A 172 6.40 5.46 -6.25
C ILE A 172 6.09 6.15 -7.57
N SER A 173 5.36 7.28 -7.57
CA SER A 173 5.08 8.04 -8.81
C SER A 173 6.37 8.51 -9.49
N GLN A 174 7.34 8.99 -8.71
CA GLN A 174 8.67 9.32 -9.22
C GLN A 174 9.37 8.12 -9.86
N MET A 175 9.33 6.95 -9.19
CA MET A 175 9.95 5.74 -9.73
C MET A 175 9.31 5.30 -11.05
N LEU A 176 7.98 5.33 -11.14
CA LEU A 176 7.24 4.96 -12.36
C LEU A 176 7.64 5.85 -13.56
N ILE A 177 7.76 7.16 -13.32
CA ILE A 177 8.20 8.14 -14.34
C ILE A 177 9.68 7.96 -14.67
N ASN A 178 10.55 7.94 -13.66
CA ASN A 178 12.01 7.90 -13.87
C ASN A 178 12.46 6.61 -14.55
N GLN A 179 11.79 5.48 -14.28
CA GLN A 179 12.04 4.20 -14.94
C GLN A 179 11.36 4.08 -16.30
N GLY A 180 10.62 5.10 -16.74
CA GLY A 180 9.94 5.13 -18.05
C GLY A 180 8.79 4.15 -18.19
N LYS A 181 8.23 3.65 -17.06
CA LYS A 181 7.06 2.75 -17.09
C LYS A 181 5.81 3.49 -17.52
N TYR A 182 5.65 4.73 -17.07
CA TYR A 182 4.54 5.62 -17.41
C TYR A 182 5.05 7.03 -17.68
N LYS A 183 4.31 7.78 -18.50
CA LYS A 183 4.60 9.19 -18.78
C LYS A 183 3.77 10.13 -17.93
N THR A 184 2.65 9.66 -17.41
CA THR A 184 1.73 10.40 -16.56
C THR A 184 1.28 9.51 -15.40
N VAL A 185 1.28 10.05 -14.19
CA VAL A 185 0.79 9.39 -12.98
C VAL A 185 -0.13 10.34 -12.22
N LEU A 186 -1.32 9.88 -11.89
CA LEU A 186 -2.18 10.53 -10.92
C LEU A 186 -1.79 10.01 -9.53
N VAL A 187 -1.23 10.87 -8.68
CA VAL A 187 -0.83 10.49 -7.32
C VAL A 187 -1.58 11.28 -6.28
N GLY A 188 -2.04 10.63 -5.23
CA GLY A 188 -2.80 11.32 -4.19
C GLY A 188 -3.04 10.51 -2.93
N GLY A 189 -3.83 11.08 -2.05
CA GLY A 189 -4.32 10.43 -0.85
C GLY A 189 -5.58 11.08 -0.32
N ALA A 190 -6.43 10.28 0.33
CA ALA A 190 -7.68 10.74 0.91
C ALA A 190 -8.03 9.94 2.16
N ASP A 191 -8.38 10.66 3.24
CA ASP A 191 -8.99 10.09 4.43
C ASP A 191 -10.05 11.06 4.97
N ALA A 192 -11.17 10.52 5.43
CA ALA A 192 -12.25 11.28 6.04
C ALA A 192 -12.29 11.09 7.56
N MET A 193 -12.97 12.01 8.24
CA MET A 193 -13.21 11.94 9.67
C MET A 193 -14.08 10.72 10.02
N SER A 194 -13.70 9.99 11.06
CA SER A 194 -14.34 8.75 11.48
C SER A 194 -14.32 8.66 13.00
N ILE A 195 -15.41 8.16 13.58
CA ILE A 195 -15.54 8.01 15.03
C ILE A 195 -14.68 6.85 15.54
N ALA A 196 -14.55 5.76 14.79
CA ALA A 196 -13.73 4.62 15.15
C ALA A 196 -12.25 5.02 15.26
N ASN A 197 -11.79 5.81 14.29
CA ASN A 197 -10.42 6.32 14.29
C ASN A 197 -10.19 7.30 15.45
N TYR A 198 -11.14 8.22 15.69
CA TYR A 198 -11.09 9.15 16.82
C TYR A 198 -11.06 8.43 18.16
N ALA A 199 -11.87 7.38 18.34
CA ALA A 199 -11.90 6.54 19.54
C ALA A 199 -10.56 5.85 19.77
N GLY A 200 -9.96 5.29 18.73
CA GLY A 200 -8.66 4.60 18.82
C GLY A 200 -7.52 5.53 19.25
N PHE A 201 -7.40 6.70 18.64
CA PHE A 201 -6.37 7.69 19.04
C PHE A 201 -6.66 8.28 20.42
N SER A 202 -7.92 8.43 20.81
CA SER A 202 -8.30 8.86 22.16
C SER A 202 -7.89 7.81 23.21
N ALA A 203 -8.08 6.51 22.91
CA ALA A 203 -7.64 5.42 23.77
C ALA A 203 -6.11 5.41 23.96
N LEU A 204 -5.34 5.73 22.93
CA LEU A 204 -3.89 5.91 23.01
C LEU A 204 -3.46 7.16 23.80
N LYS A 205 -4.41 8.04 24.17
CA LYS A 205 -4.17 9.31 24.87
C LYS A 205 -3.22 10.26 24.15
N VAL A 206 -3.27 10.27 22.81
CA VAL A 206 -2.45 11.14 21.94
C VAL A 206 -3.21 12.30 21.34
N VAL A 207 -4.54 12.34 21.53
CA VAL A 207 -5.39 13.45 21.07
C VAL A 207 -5.35 14.59 22.09
N SER A 208 -5.10 15.82 21.61
CA SER A 208 -5.09 17.02 22.44
C SER A 208 -6.48 17.64 22.52
N SER A 209 -6.89 18.11 23.70
CA SER A 209 -8.10 18.95 23.87
C SER A 209 -7.88 20.43 23.55
N GLN A 210 -6.65 20.81 23.19
CA GLN A 210 -6.27 22.14 22.73
C GLN A 210 -5.64 22.03 21.34
N LYS A 211 -5.48 23.14 20.64
CA LYS A 211 -4.83 23.17 19.33
C LYS A 211 -3.41 22.64 19.45
N THR A 212 -3.06 21.71 18.55
CA THR A 212 -1.74 21.08 18.54
C THR A 212 -0.61 22.09 18.37
N ALA A 213 0.45 21.91 19.16
CA ALA A 213 1.66 22.75 19.15
C ALA A 213 2.92 21.87 18.97
N PRO A 214 3.27 21.51 17.72
CA PRO A 214 4.41 20.65 17.47
C PRO A 214 5.71 21.16 18.12
N PHE A 215 6.48 20.24 18.73
CA PHE A 215 7.71 20.49 19.52
C PHE A 215 7.51 21.40 20.77
N SER A 216 6.27 21.74 21.09
CA SER A 216 5.91 22.67 22.16
C SER A 216 4.81 22.07 23.06
N THR A 217 4.13 22.93 23.80
CA THR A 217 2.94 22.60 24.61
C THR A 217 1.72 23.34 24.05
N PRO A 218 0.52 22.72 24.07
CA PRO A 218 0.17 21.42 24.69
C PRO A 218 0.67 20.22 23.90
N ILE A 219 0.78 19.06 24.60
CA ILE A 219 1.19 17.78 24.01
C ILE A 219 -0.03 17.09 23.42
N GLY A 220 0.11 16.55 22.22
CA GLY A 220 -0.88 15.77 21.52
C GLY A 220 -1.24 16.37 20.16
N MET A 221 -1.91 15.58 19.36
CA MET A 221 -2.34 15.98 18.00
C MET A 221 -3.85 16.28 17.98
N ASN A 222 -4.29 17.02 16.98
CA ASN A 222 -5.69 17.04 16.58
C ASN A 222 -5.86 16.21 15.32
N ILE A 223 -6.89 15.39 15.28
CA ILE A 223 -7.22 14.58 14.11
C ILE A 223 -7.78 15.49 13.03
N GLY A 224 -7.32 15.29 11.80
CA GLY A 224 -7.79 16.00 10.63
C GLY A 224 -8.28 15.05 9.55
N GLU A 225 -8.97 15.59 8.57
CA GLU A 225 -9.36 14.91 7.34
C GLU A 225 -8.92 15.74 6.13
N GLY A 226 -8.88 15.11 4.96
CA GLY A 226 -8.61 15.84 3.73
C GLY A 226 -8.07 14.94 2.62
N THR A 227 -7.75 15.59 1.52
CA THR A 227 -7.23 14.96 0.32
C THR A 227 -6.39 15.94 -0.48
N ALA A 228 -5.37 15.42 -1.13
CA ALA A 228 -4.72 16.12 -2.23
C ALA A 228 -4.35 15.12 -3.32
N PHE A 229 -4.37 15.59 -4.56
CA PHE A 229 -3.93 14.86 -5.73
C PHE A 229 -3.01 15.72 -6.57
N TRP A 230 -1.99 15.10 -7.15
CA TRP A 230 -1.09 15.70 -8.12
C TRP A 230 -1.16 14.93 -9.45
N VAL A 231 -1.08 15.68 -10.55
CA VAL A 231 -0.70 15.14 -11.85
C VAL A 231 0.80 15.24 -11.95
N VAL A 232 1.47 14.09 -12.02
CA VAL A 232 2.92 13.99 -12.18
C VAL A 232 3.22 13.47 -13.58
N GLU A 233 4.04 14.19 -14.31
CA GLU A 233 4.39 13.88 -15.69
C GLU A 233 5.89 13.74 -15.89
N ASN A 234 6.25 13.06 -16.94
CA ASN A 234 7.61 13.07 -17.46
C ASN A 234 7.96 14.50 -17.94
N PHE A 235 9.12 15.02 -17.54
CA PHE A 235 9.55 16.39 -17.83
C PHE A 235 9.52 16.72 -19.33
N SER A 236 10.01 15.82 -20.19
CA SER A 236 10.01 16.06 -21.64
C SER A 236 8.60 16.17 -22.22
N GLN A 237 7.66 15.35 -21.73
CA GLN A 237 6.25 15.43 -22.12
C GLN A 237 5.61 16.74 -21.64
N ALA A 238 5.81 17.11 -20.37
CA ALA A 238 5.29 18.35 -19.82
C ALA A 238 5.78 19.57 -20.61
N LYS A 239 7.07 19.59 -20.96
CA LYS A 239 7.67 20.64 -21.80
C LYS A 239 7.09 20.65 -23.22
N ALA A 240 6.90 19.50 -23.85
CA ALA A 240 6.38 19.41 -25.22
C ALA A 240 4.98 20.01 -25.35
N ARG A 241 4.16 19.96 -24.29
CA ARG A 241 2.82 20.56 -24.26
C ARG A 241 2.77 21.95 -23.61
N ASN A 242 3.93 22.53 -23.25
CA ASN A 242 4.06 23.81 -22.53
C ASN A 242 3.29 23.83 -21.21
N ALA A 243 3.37 22.76 -20.42
CA ALA A 243 2.76 22.67 -19.11
C ALA A 243 3.38 23.70 -18.14
N ASN A 244 2.57 24.17 -17.21
CA ASN A 244 3.06 24.90 -16.05
C ASN A 244 3.66 23.90 -15.05
N ILE A 245 4.98 23.88 -14.90
CA ILE A 245 5.68 22.98 -13.98
C ILE A 245 5.77 23.65 -12.61
N LEU A 246 5.08 23.07 -11.63
CA LEU A 246 5.01 23.57 -10.26
C LEU A 246 6.22 23.14 -9.43
N GLY A 247 6.82 22.00 -9.74
CA GLY A 247 8.02 21.48 -9.09
C GLY A 247 8.48 20.16 -9.70
N LYS A 248 9.72 19.76 -9.36
CA LYS A 248 10.33 18.47 -9.71
C LYS A 248 10.40 17.60 -8.46
N VAL A 249 10.03 16.33 -8.55
CA VAL A 249 10.31 15.35 -7.50
C VAL A 249 11.67 14.72 -7.82
N ILE A 250 12.71 15.12 -7.09
CA ILE A 250 14.10 14.79 -7.42
C ILE A 250 14.71 13.71 -6.53
N GLY A 251 14.11 13.42 -5.39
CA GLY A 251 14.58 12.36 -4.49
C GLY A 251 13.49 11.80 -3.61
N HIS A 252 13.69 10.58 -3.17
CA HIS A 252 12.80 9.89 -2.24
C HIS A 252 13.52 8.85 -1.41
N ALA A 253 12.88 8.42 -0.32
CA ALA A 253 13.24 7.21 0.40
C ALA A 253 12.04 6.68 1.20
N THR A 254 11.96 5.36 1.33
CA THR A 254 11.13 4.68 2.32
C THR A 254 12.01 3.83 3.21
N THR A 255 11.72 3.73 4.52
CA THR A 255 12.49 2.90 5.47
C THR A 255 11.59 2.31 6.55
N GLY A 256 12.09 1.27 7.23
CA GLY A 256 11.46 0.70 8.42
C GLY A 256 12.23 1.06 9.71
N ASP A 257 11.52 1.31 10.82
CA ASP A 257 12.14 1.48 12.15
C ASP A 257 12.57 0.14 12.75
N ALA A 258 11.82 -0.92 12.50
CA ALA A 258 11.97 -2.22 13.16
C ALA A 258 12.00 -2.12 14.68
N HIS A 259 11.15 -1.26 15.27
CA HIS A 259 11.21 -0.94 16.71
C HIS A 259 9.93 -1.32 17.47
N HIS A 260 8.82 -0.65 17.21
CA HIS A 260 7.56 -0.80 17.94
C HIS A 260 6.34 -0.56 17.02
N PRO A 261 5.18 -1.23 17.27
CA PRO A 261 3.99 -1.04 16.43
C PRO A 261 3.48 0.41 16.34
N THR A 262 3.56 1.18 17.45
CA THR A 262 2.98 2.54 17.50
C THR A 262 3.96 3.65 17.89
N GLN A 263 5.18 3.30 18.31
CA GLN A 263 6.16 4.28 18.76
C GLN A 263 7.39 4.28 17.85
N PRO A 264 7.91 5.47 17.49
CA PRO A 264 9.16 5.57 16.75
C PRO A 264 10.34 5.11 17.59
N ASP A 265 11.47 4.77 16.97
CA ASP A 265 12.72 4.59 17.69
C ASP A 265 13.08 5.90 18.43
N PRO A 266 13.17 5.88 19.78
CA PRO A 266 13.39 7.10 20.58
C PRO A 266 14.73 7.77 20.31
N ARG A 267 15.63 7.13 19.55
CA ARG A 267 16.89 7.71 19.07
C ARG A 267 16.71 8.56 17.80
N GLY A 268 15.53 8.48 17.15
CA GLY A 268 15.25 9.12 15.87
C GLY A 268 16.00 8.48 14.69
N ASP A 269 16.46 7.23 14.84
CA ASP A 269 17.31 6.58 13.84
C ASP A 269 16.59 6.35 12.51
N GLY A 270 15.33 5.87 12.54
CA GLY A 270 14.54 5.67 11.33
C GLY A 270 14.28 6.98 10.58
N ALA A 271 13.83 8.01 11.29
CA ALA A 271 13.59 9.33 10.71
C ALA A 271 14.86 9.92 10.07
N TYR A 272 15.99 9.83 10.77
CA TYR A 272 17.29 10.26 10.24
C TYR A 272 17.68 9.49 8.96
N ARG A 273 17.56 8.17 8.97
CA ARG A 273 17.90 7.32 7.80
C ARG A 273 17.03 7.68 6.59
N THR A 274 15.75 7.92 6.83
CA THR A 274 14.82 8.27 5.77
C THR A 274 15.20 9.60 5.11
N MET A 275 15.43 10.65 5.89
CA MET A 275 15.89 11.96 5.38
C MET A 275 17.24 11.84 4.66
N ARG A 276 18.22 11.14 5.26
CA ARG A 276 19.54 10.89 4.65
C ARG A 276 19.42 10.16 3.31
N ASN A 277 18.60 9.11 3.25
CA ASN A 277 18.48 8.32 2.04
C ASN A 277 17.76 9.09 0.92
N ALA A 278 16.74 9.91 1.23
CA ALA A 278 16.09 10.78 0.26
C ALA A 278 17.08 11.81 -0.31
N LEU A 279 17.94 12.39 0.53
CA LEU A 279 19.02 13.30 0.11
C LEU A 279 20.02 12.58 -0.79
N LEU A 280 20.49 11.39 -0.39
CA LEU A 280 21.43 10.58 -1.20
C LEU A 280 20.81 10.14 -2.53
N HIS A 281 19.51 9.85 -2.54
CA HIS A 281 18.81 9.46 -3.77
C HIS A 281 18.73 10.64 -4.75
N SER A 282 18.54 11.84 -4.26
CA SER A 282 18.44 13.06 -5.09
C SER A 282 19.79 13.54 -5.64
N GLY A 283 20.91 13.12 -5.05
CA GLY A 283 22.24 13.62 -5.39
C GLY A 283 22.50 15.07 -4.98
N VAL A 284 21.56 15.74 -4.28
CA VAL A 284 21.78 17.10 -3.80
C VAL A 284 22.56 17.13 -2.49
N SER A 285 23.19 18.24 -2.21
CA SER A 285 23.91 18.43 -0.95
C SER A 285 22.95 18.92 0.15
N LEU A 286 23.36 18.78 1.40
CA LEU A 286 22.60 19.31 2.53
C LEU A 286 22.41 20.83 2.44
N ASP A 287 23.37 21.55 1.81
CA ASP A 287 23.31 23.01 1.62
C ASP A 287 22.24 23.45 0.62
N ASP A 288 21.80 22.54 -0.24
CA ASP A 288 20.74 22.82 -1.21
C ASP A 288 19.34 22.71 -0.55
N ILE A 289 19.21 22.04 0.60
CA ILE A 289 17.94 21.91 1.34
C ILE A 289 17.68 23.17 2.16
N ALA A 290 16.79 24.00 1.68
CA ALA A 290 16.47 25.27 2.30
C ALA A 290 15.45 25.21 3.42
N CYS A 291 14.62 24.11 3.44
CA CYS A 291 13.58 23.91 4.45
C CYS A 291 13.26 22.42 4.58
N ILE A 292 12.89 22.01 5.80
CA ILE A 292 12.31 20.69 6.08
C ILE A 292 10.84 20.87 6.46
N ASN A 293 9.94 20.19 5.74
CA ASN A 293 8.58 19.98 6.22
C ASN A 293 8.60 18.72 7.10
N ALA A 294 8.45 18.92 8.40
CA ALA A 294 8.58 17.90 9.42
C ALA A 294 7.25 17.16 9.65
N HIS A 295 7.32 15.89 10.01
CA HIS A 295 6.12 15.14 10.41
C HIS A 295 5.45 15.76 11.63
N ALA A 296 6.18 15.98 12.69
CA ALA A 296 5.83 16.80 13.87
C ALA A 296 4.36 16.70 14.29
N SER A 297 3.96 15.52 14.73
CA SER A 297 2.56 15.24 15.10
C SER A 297 2.07 15.96 16.37
N GLY A 298 2.96 16.59 17.16
CA GLY A 298 2.67 17.16 18.47
C GLY A 298 2.71 16.14 19.60
N THR A 299 2.81 14.86 19.32
CA THR A 299 2.89 13.80 20.33
C THR A 299 4.27 13.74 20.96
N SER A 300 4.32 13.31 22.24
CA SER A 300 5.59 13.29 22.96
C SER A 300 6.64 12.37 22.35
N ALA A 301 6.23 11.17 21.91
CA ALA A 301 7.17 10.18 21.38
C ALA A 301 7.74 10.62 20.04
N ASN A 302 6.85 11.07 19.11
CA ASN A 302 7.29 11.49 17.79
C ASN A 302 8.18 12.70 17.84
N ASP A 303 7.74 13.79 18.49
CA ASP A 303 8.47 15.05 18.44
C ASP A 303 9.88 14.94 19.08
N LYS A 304 10.02 14.12 20.13
CA LYS A 304 11.33 13.85 20.73
C LYS A 304 12.25 13.04 19.81
N ALA A 305 11.72 12.05 19.11
CA ALA A 305 12.50 11.24 18.17
C ALA A 305 12.89 12.05 16.94
N GLU A 306 11.94 12.79 16.38
CA GLU A 306 12.15 13.62 15.19
C GLU A 306 13.08 14.80 15.46
N ALA A 307 13.00 15.44 16.63
CA ALA A 307 13.94 16.50 17.03
C ALA A 307 15.39 16.01 16.99
N LYS A 308 15.66 14.81 17.52
CA LYS A 308 17.01 14.19 17.44
C LYS A 308 17.40 13.88 16.01
N ALA A 309 16.45 13.40 15.18
CA ALA A 309 16.71 13.11 13.78
C ALA A 309 17.05 14.38 12.99
N ILE A 310 16.30 15.46 13.19
CA ILE A 310 16.54 16.77 12.54
C ILE A 310 17.91 17.32 12.98
N ALA A 311 18.21 17.33 14.28
CA ALA A 311 19.51 17.78 14.78
C ALA A 311 20.67 16.99 14.16
N LYS A 312 20.56 15.66 14.13
CA LYS A 312 21.56 14.79 13.50
C LYS A 312 21.68 14.99 11.99
N PHE A 313 20.56 15.18 11.30
CA PHE A 313 20.52 15.41 9.85
C PHE A 313 21.14 16.73 9.46
N SER A 314 20.88 17.78 10.24
CA SER A 314 21.37 19.14 10.01
C SER A 314 22.87 19.33 10.24
N GLN A 315 23.57 18.41 10.91
CA GLN A 315 25.03 18.45 11.13
C GLN A 315 25.54 19.81 11.62
N ASP A 316 24.91 20.33 12.69
CA ASP A 316 25.18 21.65 13.28
C ASP A 316 24.86 22.87 12.38
N LYS A 317 24.27 22.68 11.20
CA LYS A 317 23.75 23.75 10.35
C LYS A 317 22.31 24.09 10.76
N TYR A 318 21.96 25.36 10.66
CA TYR A 318 20.56 25.74 10.82
C TYR A 318 19.82 25.53 9.49
N ILE A 319 18.95 24.52 9.43
CA ILE A 319 17.99 24.33 8.36
C ILE A 319 16.60 24.65 8.94
N PRO A 320 15.92 25.70 8.44
CA PRO A 320 14.54 25.98 8.85
C PRO A 320 13.64 24.76 8.66
N PHE A 321 12.79 24.47 9.64
CA PHE A 321 11.79 23.42 9.52
C PHE A 321 10.45 23.89 10.06
N THR A 322 9.38 23.32 9.51
CA THR A 322 8.01 23.70 9.83
C THR A 322 7.11 22.49 9.88
N SER A 323 5.95 22.62 10.55
CA SER A 323 4.89 21.60 10.54
C SER A 323 3.55 22.24 10.22
N THR A 324 2.99 21.83 9.10
CA THR A 324 1.66 22.26 8.68
C THR A 324 0.52 21.55 9.42
N LYS A 325 0.81 20.52 10.24
CA LYS A 325 -0.20 19.90 11.13
C LYS A 325 -0.77 20.87 12.16
N SER A 326 -0.04 21.92 12.49
CA SER A 326 -0.57 23.02 13.31
C SER A 326 -1.70 23.81 12.64
N TYR A 327 -1.85 23.68 11.32
CA TYR A 327 -2.91 24.28 10.51
C TYR A 327 -4.03 23.26 10.20
N THR A 328 -3.65 22.06 9.74
CA THR A 328 -4.57 21.07 9.13
C THR A 328 -4.99 19.96 10.09
N GLY A 329 -4.40 19.89 11.30
CA GLY A 329 -4.44 18.66 12.07
C GLY A 329 -3.69 17.53 11.35
N HIS A 330 -3.83 16.31 11.86
CA HIS A 330 -3.24 15.11 11.29
C HIS A 330 -4.22 14.40 10.36
N CYS A 331 -4.08 14.55 9.04
CA CYS A 331 -4.97 14.02 8.00
C CYS A 331 -4.64 12.56 7.59
N MET A 332 -4.19 11.74 8.52
CA MET A 332 -3.93 10.30 8.37
C MET A 332 -3.08 9.96 7.14
N GLY A 333 -3.52 9.04 6.26
CA GLY A 333 -2.80 8.66 5.05
C GLY A 333 -2.68 9.76 4.00
N ALA A 334 -3.59 10.73 4.00
CA ALA A 334 -3.52 11.91 3.13
C ALA A 334 -2.51 12.97 3.61
N THR A 335 -2.01 12.86 4.84
CA THR A 335 -1.17 13.87 5.47
C THR A 335 0.02 14.28 4.61
N GLY A 336 0.79 13.30 4.10
CA GLY A 336 2.05 13.59 3.42
C GLY A 336 1.89 14.43 2.15
N ILE A 337 0.88 14.13 1.32
CA ILE A 337 0.65 14.92 0.10
C ILE A 337 0.02 16.28 0.38
N ILE A 338 -0.83 16.38 1.42
CA ILE A 338 -1.36 17.70 1.87
C ILE A 338 -0.21 18.59 2.33
N GLU A 339 0.68 18.09 3.17
CA GLU A 339 1.85 18.81 3.68
C GLU A 339 2.83 19.16 2.57
N ALA A 340 3.14 18.23 1.68
CA ALA A 340 3.98 18.48 0.52
C ALA A 340 3.35 19.53 -0.41
N THR A 341 2.03 19.53 -0.57
CA THR A 341 1.29 20.55 -1.31
C THR A 341 1.43 21.94 -0.65
N CYS A 342 1.20 22.03 0.66
CA CYS A 342 1.38 23.29 1.40
C CYS A 342 2.79 23.85 1.22
N GLN A 343 3.80 22.97 1.33
CA GLN A 343 5.20 23.40 1.20
C GLN A 343 5.57 23.76 -0.25
N LEU A 344 5.03 23.04 -1.25
CA LEU A 344 5.25 23.33 -2.66
C LEU A 344 4.61 24.68 -3.07
N LEU A 345 3.40 24.95 -2.61
CA LEU A 345 2.73 26.25 -2.82
C LEU A 345 3.53 27.38 -2.17
N SER A 346 3.98 27.16 -0.93
CA SER A 346 4.80 28.13 -0.18
C SER A 346 6.16 28.37 -0.84
N MET A 347 6.81 27.33 -1.38
CA MET A 347 8.07 27.47 -2.12
C MET A 347 7.89 28.33 -3.36
N ASN A 348 6.80 28.16 -4.11
CA ASN A 348 6.51 28.96 -5.30
C ASN A 348 6.12 30.42 -4.96
N ASP A 349 5.63 30.65 -3.74
CA ASP A 349 5.32 31.96 -3.20
C ASP A 349 6.48 32.61 -2.39
N ASN A 350 7.66 31.95 -2.37
CA ASN A 350 8.88 32.37 -1.66
C ASN A 350 8.68 32.60 -0.15
N PHE A 351 7.92 31.71 0.49
CA PHE A 351 7.54 31.82 1.88
C PHE A 351 7.72 30.47 2.60
N ILE A 352 8.27 30.46 3.81
CA ILE A 352 8.29 29.31 4.71
C ILE A 352 7.27 29.59 5.81
N PRO A 353 6.14 28.83 5.87
CA PRO A 353 5.11 29.08 6.88
C PRO A 353 5.62 28.71 8.28
N PRO A 354 5.18 29.42 9.34
CA PRO A 354 5.54 29.04 10.71
C PRO A 354 4.76 27.82 11.19
N THR A 355 5.27 27.13 12.16
CA THR A 355 4.54 26.17 13.00
C THR A 355 3.69 26.99 13.98
N LEU A 356 2.37 26.87 13.90
CA LEU A 356 1.43 27.61 14.74
C LEU A 356 1.42 27.08 16.19
N HIS A 357 0.87 27.90 17.09
CA HIS A 357 0.65 27.62 18.51
C HIS A 357 1.94 27.31 19.30
N PHE A 358 3.11 27.52 18.72
CA PHE A 358 4.39 27.33 19.39
C PHE A 358 4.58 28.35 20.52
N GLN A 359 4.81 27.88 21.75
CA GLN A 359 4.99 28.70 22.95
C GLN A 359 6.41 28.63 23.54
N GLY A 360 7.25 27.76 22.96
CA GLY A 360 8.59 27.48 23.41
C GLY A 360 8.92 26.00 23.26
N VAL A 361 10.20 25.69 23.24
CA VAL A 361 10.69 24.32 23.08
C VAL A 361 10.29 23.45 24.29
N ARG A 362 9.68 22.33 24.02
CA ARG A 362 9.33 21.34 25.01
C ARG A 362 10.55 20.49 25.40
N ASP A 363 10.58 20.08 26.66
CA ASP A 363 11.62 19.19 27.20
C ASP A 363 11.84 17.93 26.34
N GLY A 364 13.09 17.71 25.91
CA GLY A 364 13.50 16.62 25.03
C GLY A 364 13.25 16.85 23.54
N CYS A 365 12.86 18.08 23.14
CA CYS A 365 12.70 18.50 21.75
C CYS A 365 13.64 19.69 21.44
N GLU A 366 14.92 19.52 21.60
CA GLU A 366 15.94 20.60 21.61
C GLU A 366 16.19 21.22 20.22
N VAL A 367 15.13 21.43 19.45
CA VAL A 367 15.12 22.10 18.16
C VAL A 367 13.98 23.12 18.08
N THR A 368 14.17 24.21 17.38
CA THR A 368 13.18 25.29 17.26
C THR A 368 12.66 25.36 15.82
N PRO A 369 11.37 25.08 15.58
CA PRO A 369 10.78 25.27 14.25
C PRO A 369 10.71 26.75 13.89
N VAL A 370 10.46 27.05 12.61
CA VAL A 370 9.98 28.39 12.24
C VAL A 370 8.69 28.63 13.00
N ALA A 371 8.65 29.68 13.83
CA ALA A 371 7.54 29.98 14.75
C ALA A 371 7.14 31.45 14.65
N PHE A 372 5.99 31.80 15.20
CA PHE A 372 5.37 33.13 15.31
C PHE A 372 5.06 33.79 13.97
N SER A 373 6.04 34.02 13.12
CA SER A 373 5.93 34.53 11.76
C SER A 373 6.64 33.62 10.79
N GLY A 374 6.20 33.62 9.53
CA GLY A 374 6.92 32.89 8.47
C GLY A 374 8.21 33.61 8.08
N ILE A 375 8.98 32.94 7.22
CA ILE A 375 10.23 33.50 6.67
C ILE A 375 10.00 33.84 5.20
N GLU A 376 10.10 35.11 4.85
CA GLU A 376 10.14 35.57 3.45
C GLU A 376 11.51 35.22 2.88
N LYS A 377 11.57 34.23 2.01
CA LYS A 377 12.82 33.78 1.41
C LYS A 377 12.56 33.08 0.09
N GLU A 378 13.28 33.46 -0.94
CA GLU A 378 13.35 32.68 -2.16
C GLU A 378 14.20 31.44 -1.93
N TYR A 379 13.67 30.25 -2.29
CA TYR A 379 14.38 28.99 -2.17
C TYR A 379 13.91 28.01 -3.25
N ASP A 380 14.77 27.06 -3.59
CA ASP A 380 14.59 26.20 -4.76
C ASP A 380 14.40 24.74 -4.42
N CYS A 381 14.65 24.32 -3.17
CA CYS A 381 14.60 22.93 -2.79
C CYS A 381 14.15 22.76 -1.33
N PHE A 382 13.30 21.77 -1.07
CA PHE A 382 12.90 21.37 0.28
C PHE A 382 12.82 19.83 0.41
N LEU A 383 12.89 19.36 1.65
CA LEU A 383 12.65 17.98 2.03
C LEU A 383 11.33 17.89 2.81
N SER A 384 10.45 16.93 2.47
CA SER A 384 9.25 16.62 3.24
C SER A 384 9.33 15.18 3.74
N ALA A 385 9.05 14.98 5.03
CA ALA A 385 9.17 13.66 5.67
C ALA A 385 7.97 13.33 6.55
N ASN A 386 7.55 12.06 6.53
CA ASN A 386 6.47 11.54 7.36
C ASN A 386 6.87 10.20 8.00
N TYR A 387 6.54 10.05 9.27
CA TYR A 387 6.83 8.88 10.08
C TYR A 387 5.54 8.30 10.65
N ALA A 388 5.36 7.00 10.49
CA ALA A 388 4.06 6.37 10.71
C ALA A 388 4.10 5.26 11.78
N PHE A 389 2.92 4.89 12.26
CA PHE A 389 2.73 3.65 13.01
C PHE A 389 3.29 2.47 12.21
N ALA A 390 3.61 1.39 12.91
CA ALA A 390 4.33 0.23 12.40
C ALA A 390 5.77 0.55 11.94
N GLY A 391 6.28 1.77 12.21
CA GLY A 391 7.62 2.18 11.87
C GLY A 391 7.87 2.40 10.38
N ASN A 392 6.84 2.68 9.60
CA ASN A 392 6.98 3.05 8.18
C ASN A 392 7.33 4.53 8.06
N ASN A 393 8.42 4.84 7.39
CA ASN A 393 8.89 6.19 7.19
C ASN A 393 9.05 6.49 5.69
N ALA A 394 8.71 7.70 5.28
CA ALA A 394 8.91 8.17 3.91
C ALA A 394 9.39 9.61 3.88
N ALA A 395 10.26 9.93 2.93
CA ALA A 395 10.69 11.29 2.66
C ALA A 395 10.84 11.52 1.15
N ILE A 396 10.60 12.75 0.74
CA ILE A 396 10.76 13.22 -0.64
C ILE A 396 11.55 14.52 -0.67
N VAL A 397 12.27 14.73 -1.76
CA VAL A 397 12.96 15.99 -2.05
C VAL A 397 12.32 16.61 -3.28
N ILE A 398 11.84 17.84 -3.13
CA ILE A 398 11.17 18.59 -4.19
C ILE A 398 11.94 19.87 -4.48
N ALA A 399 12.07 20.17 -5.76
CA ALA A 399 12.77 21.35 -6.23
C ALA A 399 11.96 22.17 -7.25
N LYS A 400 12.23 23.46 -7.36
CA LYS A 400 11.70 24.31 -8.44
C LYS A 400 12.15 23.81 -9.81
N GLU A 401 11.39 24.14 -10.84
CA GLU A 401 11.72 23.75 -12.23
C GLU A 401 13.13 24.16 -12.64
N ARG A 402 13.60 25.34 -12.24
CA ARG A 402 14.92 25.89 -12.58
C ARG A 402 16.10 25.23 -11.87
N PHE A 403 15.83 24.38 -10.86
CA PHE A 403 16.89 23.69 -10.11
C PHE A 403 17.48 22.53 -10.91
N GLU A 404 18.80 22.53 -11.10
CA GLU A 404 19.50 21.58 -11.96
C GLU A 404 20.54 20.72 -11.21
N LYS A 405 20.79 21.00 -9.91
CA LYS A 405 21.80 20.29 -9.10
C LYS A 405 21.21 19.01 -8.50
N PHE A 406 20.83 18.05 -9.33
CA PHE A 406 20.36 16.74 -8.88
C PHE A 406 20.84 15.66 -9.84
N GLU A 407 20.81 14.40 -9.40
CA GLU A 407 21.21 13.26 -10.20
C GLU A 407 20.00 12.42 -10.57
N THR A 408 19.93 12.01 -11.84
CA THR A 408 19.00 10.96 -12.27
C THR A 408 19.78 9.66 -12.44
N LYS A 409 19.39 8.64 -11.67
CA LYS A 409 20.02 7.32 -11.79
C LYS A 409 19.50 6.59 -13.01
N ALA A 410 20.40 5.98 -13.77
CA ALA A 410 20.02 5.07 -14.85
C ALA A 410 19.27 3.86 -14.25
N CYS A 411 18.19 3.45 -14.90
CA CYS A 411 17.48 2.22 -14.52
C CYS A 411 18.27 0.99 -14.99
N ASP A 412 18.54 0.08 -14.07
CA ASP A 412 19.07 -1.24 -14.38
C ASP A 412 17.96 -2.12 -14.97
N THR A 413 18.27 -2.88 -16.01
CA THR A 413 17.34 -3.80 -16.68
C THR A 413 17.53 -5.26 -16.25
N SER A 414 18.39 -5.53 -15.26
CA SER A 414 18.67 -6.87 -14.76
C SER A 414 17.40 -7.61 -14.35
N SER A 415 17.36 -8.91 -14.58
CA SER A 415 16.32 -9.79 -14.05
C SER A 415 16.46 -9.93 -12.53
N ILE A 416 15.37 -10.28 -11.88
CA ILE A 416 15.28 -10.41 -10.43
C ILE A 416 15.11 -11.89 -10.10
N ALA A 417 15.99 -12.44 -9.29
CA ALA A 417 15.94 -13.82 -8.86
C ALA A 417 15.03 -14.00 -7.63
N ILE A 418 14.23 -15.06 -7.65
CA ILE A 418 13.53 -15.60 -6.48
C ILE A 418 14.47 -16.63 -5.86
N THR A 419 15.05 -16.32 -4.70
CA THR A 419 16.07 -17.16 -4.06
C THR A 419 15.59 -17.84 -2.79
N GLY A 420 14.38 -17.50 -2.31
CA GLY A 420 13.75 -18.15 -1.17
C GLY A 420 12.25 -18.07 -1.23
N ILE A 421 11.57 -19.12 -0.76
CA ILE A 421 10.13 -19.23 -0.67
C ILE A 421 9.76 -19.70 0.73
N GLY A 422 8.88 -18.97 1.42
CA GLY A 422 8.32 -19.34 2.71
C GLY A 422 6.79 -19.31 2.65
N MET A 423 6.13 -20.21 3.38
CA MET A 423 4.69 -20.37 3.27
C MET A 423 4.06 -20.91 4.56
N ILE A 424 2.85 -20.44 4.85
CA ILE A 424 1.96 -20.99 5.86
C ILE A 424 0.54 -20.97 5.31
N SER A 425 -0.14 -22.10 5.40
CA SER A 425 -1.48 -22.30 4.85
C SER A 425 -2.28 -23.31 5.67
N SER A 426 -3.53 -23.54 5.30
CA SER A 426 -4.36 -24.61 5.87
C SER A 426 -3.78 -26.03 5.67
N LEU A 427 -2.87 -26.21 4.72
CA LEU A 427 -2.19 -27.49 4.43
C LEU A 427 -0.95 -27.73 5.30
N GLY A 428 -0.33 -26.67 5.81
CA GLY A 428 0.86 -26.80 6.66
C GLY A 428 1.65 -25.51 6.86
N ILE A 429 2.72 -25.65 7.63
CA ILE A 429 3.65 -24.58 8.00
C ILE A 429 4.99 -24.88 7.37
N GLY A 430 5.23 -24.28 6.21
CA GLY A 430 6.43 -24.48 5.40
C GLY A 430 6.10 -24.84 3.96
N THR A 431 6.94 -24.38 3.04
CA THR A 431 6.74 -24.58 1.60
C THR A 431 6.75 -26.07 1.24
N ALA A 432 7.73 -26.84 1.72
CA ALA A 432 7.81 -28.27 1.47
C ALA A 432 6.55 -29.00 1.98
N GLN A 433 6.13 -28.74 3.22
CA GLN A 433 4.96 -29.39 3.80
C GLN A 433 3.67 -29.07 3.03
N THR A 434 3.51 -27.81 2.58
CA THR A 434 2.35 -27.39 1.78
C THR A 434 2.36 -28.10 0.43
N VAL A 435 3.50 -28.17 -0.24
CA VAL A 435 3.66 -28.81 -1.56
C VAL A 435 3.47 -30.31 -1.47
N ASP A 436 4.03 -30.99 -0.45
CA ASP A 436 3.83 -32.43 -0.22
C ASP A 436 2.35 -32.77 0.04
N ALA A 437 1.66 -31.90 0.80
CA ALA A 437 0.22 -32.04 1.02
C ALA A 437 -0.60 -31.88 -0.27
N LEU A 438 -0.25 -30.89 -1.10
CA LEU A 438 -0.85 -30.72 -2.43
C LEU A 438 -0.62 -31.97 -3.31
N HIS A 439 0.61 -32.49 -3.36
CA HIS A 439 0.95 -33.69 -4.13
C HIS A 439 0.23 -34.94 -3.65
N SER A 440 -0.09 -35.03 -2.36
CA SER A 440 -0.89 -36.13 -1.83
C SER A 440 -2.40 -35.99 -2.09
N GLY A 441 -2.81 -34.86 -2.70
CA GLY A 441 -4.23 -34.55 -2.94
C GLY A 441 -4.98 -34.11 -1.67
N LYS A 442 -4.27 -33.73 -0.59
CA LYS A 442 -4.88 -33.27 0.66
C LYS A 442 -5.61 -31.95 0.45
N VAL A 443 -6.81 -31.84 1.00
CA VAL A 443 -7.59 -30.59 1.04
C VAL A 443 -7.56 -30.02 2.46
N GLY A 444 -7.23 -28.75 2.59
CA GLY A 444 -7.14 -28.04 3.88
C GLY A 444 -8.40 -27.27 4.25
N VAL A 445 -9.51 -27.48 3.53
CA VAL A 445 -10.81 -26.81 3.79
C VAL A 445 -11.60 -27.66 4.77
N ASP A 446 -12.06 -27.05 5.89
CA ASP A 446 -12.73 -27.72 6.99
C ASP A 446 -13.73 -26.77 7.67
N ASP A 447 -14.45 -27.26 8.67
CA ASP A 447 -15.32 -26.43 9.49
C ASP A 447 -14.49 -25.36 10.26
N VAL A 448 -14.99 -24.12 10.27
CA VAL A 448 -14.35 -23.04 11.01
C VAL A 448 -14.62 -23.22 12.50
N THR A 449 -13.56 -23.32 13.29
CA THR A 449 -13.65 -23.54 14.75
C THR A 449 -13.31 -22.31 15.59
N ARG A 450 -12.77 -21.28 14.96
CA ARG A 450 -12.25 -20.09 15.64
C ARG A 450 -13.33 -19.05 15.98
N PHE A 451 -14.40 -19.06 15.20
CA PHE A 451 -15.59 -18.22 15.36
C PHE A 451 -16.82 -18.94 14.80
N GLU A 452 -18.01 -18.48 15.11
CA GLU A 452 -19.24 -19.05 14.60
C GLU A 452 -19.39 -18.79 13.10
N CYS A 453 -19.44 -19.85 12.29
CA CYS A 453 -19.57 -19.79 10.85
C CYS A 453 -20.17 -21.10 10.32
N SER A 454 -21.19 -20.99 9.46
CA SER A 454 -21.82 -22.15 8.81
C SER A 454 -21.07 -22.61 7.55
N ASN A 455 -20.13 -21.81 7.04
CA ASN A 455 -19.38 -22.11 5.84
C ASN A 455 -18.03 -22.74 6.19
N LYS A 456 -17.57 -23.65 5.34
CA LYS A 456 -16.22 -24.20 5.43
C LYS A 456 -15.17 -23.22 4.91
N ALA A 457 -13.94 -23.31 5.44
CA ALA A 457 -12.84 -22.46 5.04
C ALA A 457 -11.48 -23.15 5.21
N GLY A 458 -10.47 -22.66 4.51
CA GLY A 458 -9.08 -23.10 4.65
C GLY A 458 -8.38 -22.38 5.80
N CYS A 459 -8.64 -22.78 7.05
CA CYS A 459 -8.07 -22.14 8.24
C CYS A 459 -6.69 -22.71 8.58
N VAL A 460 -5.77 -21.82 8.95
CA VAL A 460 -4.44 -22.19 9.46
C VAL A 460 -4.56 -22.74 10.88
N LYS A 461 -4.02 -23.92 11.11
CA LYS A 461 -3.95 -24.56 12.45
C LYS A 461 -2.58 -24.26 13.08
N LEU A 462 -2.49 -23.18 13.88
CA LEU A 462 -1.25 -22.80 14.55
C LEU A 462 -0.91 -23.72 15.70
N PRO A 463 0.30 -24.27 15.78
CA PRO A 463 0.82 -24.91 16.98
C PRO A 463 1.16 -23.83 18.03
N PRO A 464 1.57 -24.22 19.27
CA PRO A 464 2.05 -23.24 20.24
C PRO A 464 3.15 -22.36 19.62
N LEU A 465 2.97 -21.02 19.62
CA LEU A 465 3.80 -20.07 18.88
C LEU A 465 5.30 -20.20 19.11
N ARG A 466 5.70 -20.52 20.35
CA ARG A 466 7.11 -20.79 20.71
C ARG A 466 7.76 -21.95 19.95
N THR A 467 6.96 -22.80 19.28
CA THR A 467 7.48 -23.93 18.50
C THR A 467 7.72 -23.56 17.02
N LEU A 468 7.16 -22.44 16.56
CA LEU A 468 7.28 -21.97 15.17
C LEU A 468 8.71 -21.49 14.87
N ASN A 469 9.22 -20.61 15.70
CA ASN A 469 10.60 -20.14 15.63
C ASN A 469 11.03 -19.63 17.02
N ARG A 470 12.04 -20.27 17.63
CA ARG A 470 12.50 -19.94 18.99
C ARG A 470 13.25 -18.59 19.08
N ARG A 471 13.64 -18.01 17.96
CA ARG A 471 14.37 -16.73 17.90
C ARG A 471 13.44 -15.54 17.78
N ILE A 472 12.15 -15.76 17.50
CA ILE A 472 11.16 -14.71 17.25
C ILE A 472 10.23 -14.62 18.46
N ASP A 473 10.08 -13.39 18.97
CA ASP A 473 9.04 -13.08 19.94
C ASP A 473 7.73 -12.75 19.21
N PHE A 474 6.75 -13.65 19.32
CA PHE A 474 5.42 -13.50 18.72
C PHE A 474 4.43 -12.79 19.65
N SER A 475 4.84 -12.34 20.84
CA SER A 475 3.94 -11.66 21.78
C SER A 475 3.40 -10.36 21.19
N GLY A 476 2.09 -10.16 21.31
CA GLY A 476 1.38 -9.01 20.75
C GLY A 476 1.05 -9.10 19.27
N MET A 477 1.48 -10.14 18.56
CA MET A 477 1.08 -10.42 17.18
C MET A 477 -0.28 -11.11 17.14
N ASN A 478 -1.13 -10.71 16.22
CA ASN A 478 -2.29 -11.48 15.79
C ASN A 478 -1.93 -12.45 14.66
N ASN A 479 -2.88 -13.29 14.29
CA ASN A 479 -2.62 -14.42 13.40
C ASN A 479 -2.00 -14.00 12.08
N ILE A 480 -2.54 -12.99 11.39
CA ILE A 480 -1.98 -12.53 10.11
C ILE A 480 -0.51 -12.08 10.26
N SER A 481 -0.17 -11.40 11.37
CA SER A 481 1.21 -10.99 11.64
C SER A 481 2.12 -12.18 11.95
N VAL A 482 1.59 -13.21 12.64
CA VAL A 482 2.29 -14.49 12.83
C VAL A 482 2.51 -15.18 11.50
N PHE A 483 1.47 -15.29 10.65
CA PHE A 483 1.57 -15.92 9.33
C PHE A 483 2.65 -15.25 8.49
N ALA A 484 2.57 -13.91 8.36
CA ALA A 484 3.54 -13.14 7.57
C ALA A 484 4.97 -13.27 8.11
N THR A 485 5.15 -13.21 9.44
CA THR A 485 6.47 -13.32 10.08
C THR A 485 7.09 -14.71 9.86
N VAL A 486 6.28 -15.77 9.98
CA VAL A 486 6.76 -17.15 9.76
C VAL A 486 7.13 -17.35 8.29
N ALA A 487 6.28 -16.94 7.34
CA ALA A 487 6.57 -17.06 5.92
C ALA A 487 7.82 -16.26 5.52
N ALA A 488 7.95 -15.02 5.97
CA ALA A 488 9.11 -14.16 5.72
C ALA A 488 10.41 -14.75 6.29
N SER A 489 10.36 -15.27 7.53
CA SER A 489 11.52 -15.95 8.15
C SER A 489 11.95 -17.18 7.34
N GLN A 490 10.99 -17.99 6.89
CA GLN A 490 11.28 -19.18 6.05
C GLN A 490 11.87 -18.78 4.69
N ALA A 491 11.38 -17.70 4.07
CA ALA A 491 11.93 -17.21 2.80
C ALA A 491 13.39 -16.76 2.94
N LEU A 492 13.74 -16.07 4.03
CA LEU A 492 15.11 -15.69 4.35
C LEU A 492 15.99 -16.92 4.62
N ASP A 493 15.52 -17.86 5.45
CA ASP A 493 16.25 -19.10 5.76
C ASP A 493 16.48 -19.95 4.50
N ASN A 494 15.46 -20.08 3.65
CA ASN A 494 15.51 -20.81 2.39
C ASN A 494 16.47 -20.20 1.38
N ALA A 495 16.57 -18.86 1.40
CA ALA A 495 17.56 -18.11 0.59
C ALA A 495 18.99 -18.16 1.17
N GLY A 496 19.20 -18.75 2.35
CA GLY A 496 20.49 -18.73 3.03
C GLY A 496 20.88 -17.36 3.59
N ILE A 497 19.93 -16.44 3.75
CA ILE A 497 20.16 -15.09 4.29
C ILE A 497 19.97 -15.11 5.80
N ARG A 498 21.03 -14.85 6.54
CA ARG A 498 20.98 -14.66 8.01
C ARG A 498 21.00 -13.18 8.31
N MET A 499 19.90 -12.71 8.89
CA MET A 499 19.82 -11.31 9.32
C MET A 499 20.90 -10.99 10.36
N ARG A 500 21.62 -9.90 10.12
CA ARG A 500 22.64 -9.33 11.00
C ARG A 500 22.47 -7.82 11.00
N ARG A 501 22.97 -7.15 12.02
CA ARG A 501 22.82 -5.69 12.18
C ARG A 501 23.33 -4.88 10.98
N ASP A 502 24.41 -5.31 10.36
CA ASP A 502 25.01 -4.69 9.16
C ASP A 502 24.16 -4.88 7.89
N MET A 503 23.27 -5.86 7.87
CA MET A 503 22.38 -6.16 6.76
C MET A 503 21.01 -5.51 6.89
N SER A 504 20.62 -5.04 8.07
CA SER A 504 19.24 -4.61 8.34
C SER A 504 18.75 -3.47 7.44
N GLU A 505 19.63 -2.56 7.01
CA GLU A 505 19.30 -1.49 6.07
C GLU A 505 19.32 -1.96 4.59
N MET A 506 20.01 -3.07 4.28
CA MET A 506 20.12 -3.61 2.92
C MET A 506 18.92 -4.48 2.53
N VAL A 507 18.15 -4.95 3.52
CA VAL A 507 16.95 -5.77 3.31
C VAL A 507 15.72 -4.89 3.42
N GLY A 508 14.92 -4.85 2.36
CA GLY A 508 13.62 -4.20 2.35
C GLY A 508 12.48 -5.20 2.53
N LEU A 509 11.29 -4.67 2.77
CA LEU A 509 10.05 -5.42 3.01
C LEU A 509 8.91 -4.86 2.17
N ILE A 510 8.22 -5.71 1.45
CA ILE A 510 7.03 -5.37 0.68
C ILE A 510 5.90 -6.29 1.14
N GLY A 511 4.86 -5.71 1.73
CA GLY A 511 3.66 -6.45 2.16
C GLY A 511 2.48 -6.22 1.23
N SER A 512 1.63 -7.22 1.09
CA SER A 512 0.29 -7.09 0.51
C SER A 512 -0.71 -7.75 1.44
N VAL A 513 -1.70 -7.00 1.89
CA VAL A 513 -2.76 -7.46 2.79
C VAL A 513 -4.11 -6.88 2.35
N SER A 514 -5.19 -7.59 2.63
CA SER A 514 -6.53 -7.09 2.33
C SER A 514 -7.05 -6.14 3.40
N ARG A 515 -6.73 -6.38 4.67
CA ARG A 515 -7.27 -5.66 5.84
C ARG A 515 -6.24 -5.50 6.96
N GLY A 516 -6.55 -4.60 7.90
CA GLY A 516 -5.85 -4.49 9.18
C GLY A 516 -6.17 -5.66 10.11
N SER A 517 -5.19 -6.07 10.89
CA SER A 517 -5.25 -7.32 11.63
C SER A 517 -6.19 -7.34 12.84
N SER A 518 -6.58 -6.21 13.38
CA SER A 518 -7.51 -6.09 14.53
C SER A 518 -8.70 -5.17 14.24
N GLU A 519 -8.98 -4.90 12.98
CA GLU A 519 -9.99 -3.95 12.55
C GLU A 519 -11.38 -4.35 13.07
N GLU A 520 -11.79 -5.61 12.87
CA GLU A 520 -13.07 -6.12 13.36
C GLU A 520 -13.22 -5.98 14.88
N ALA A 521 -12.20 -6.39 15.64
CA ALA A 521 -12.25 -6.31 17.11
C ALA A 521 -12.34 -4.87 17.59
N HIS A 522 -11.64 -3.94 16.93
CA HIS A 522 -11.71 -2.51 17.23
C HIS A 522 -13.11 -1.95 16.96
N MET A 523 -13.67 -2.23 15.79
CA MET A 523 -15.01 -1.77 15.38
C MET A 523 -16.09 -2.29 16.34
N LEU A 524 -16.06 -3.58 16.66
CA LEU A 524 -16.98 -4.16 17.64
C LEU A 524 -16.84 -3.49 19.02
N GLY A 525 -15.63 -3.23 19.48
CA GLY A 525 -15.37 -2.54 20.74
C GLY A 525 -15.93 -1.13 20.76
N VAL A 526 -15.79 -0.37 19.68
CA VAL A 526 -16.30 1.00 19.57
C VAL A 526 -17.83 1.07 19.49
N PHE A 527 -18.47 0.15 18.78
CA PHE A 527 -19.92 0.22 18.53
C PHE A 527 -20.77 -0.57 19.53
N ASN A 528 -20.20 -1.54 20.25
CA ASN A 528 -20.87 -2.26 21.33
C ASN A 528 -20.78 -1.53 22.69
N ASP A 529 -19.91 -0.55 22.85
CA ASP A 529 -19.76 0.25 24.09
C ASP A 529 -20.39 1.64 23.92
N SER A 530 -21.34 1.99 24.79
CA SER A 530 -21.98 3.32 24.80
C SER A 530 -20.97 4.47 25.03
N LEU A 531 -19.83 4.19 25.67
CA LEU A 531 -18.73 5.14 25.87
C LEU A 531 -17.71 5.13 24.73
N ARG A 532 -17.91 4.30 23.72
CA ARG A 532 -17.04 4.18 22.55
C ARG A 532 -15.54 4.06 22.91
N ARG A 533 -15.25 3.31 23.96
CA ARG A 533 -13.88 3.12 24.42
C ARG A 533 -13.13 2.20 23.47
N GLY A 534 -12.19 2.77 22.73
CA GLY A 534 -11.27 1.97 21.92
C GLY A 534 -10.34 1.13 22.80
N ASP A 535 -9.98 -0.07 22.35
CA ASP A 535 -8.95 -0.92 22.98
C ASP A 535 -7.56 -0.59 22.39
N ILE A 536 -6.61 -0.27 23.27
CA ILE A 536 -5.23 0.09 22.88
C ILE A 536 -4.55 -1.08 22.16
N GLY A 537 -4.77 -2.31 22.63
CA GLY A 537 -4.19 -3.51 22.05
C GLY A 537 -4.70 -3.77 20.64
N CYS A 538 -6.01 -3.60 20.42
CA CYS A 538 -6.63 -3.71 19.11
C CYS A 538 -6.18 -2.56 18.19
N PHE A 539 -6.30 -1.31 18.65
CA PHE A 539 -6.05 -0.15 17.78
C PHE A 539 -4.60 -0.06 17.27
N SER A 540 -3.63 -0.53 18.05
CA SER A 540 -2.22 -0.60 17.60
C SER A 540 -2.00 -1.51 16.38
N ASN A 541 -2.94 -2.39 16.07
CA ASN A 541 -2.90 -3.36 14.99
C ASN A 541 -3.99 -3.13 13.92
N VAL A 542 -4.78 -2.05 14.01
CA VAL A 542 -5.88 -1.78 13.05
C VAL A 542 -5.37 -1.43 11.66
N THR A 543 -4.26 -0.70 11.56
CA THR A 543 -3.74 -0.28 10.26
C THR A 543 -3.20 -1.47 9.46
N ALA A 544 -3.45 -1.49 8.15
CA ALA A 544 -3.04 -2.58 7.27
C ALA A 544 -1.51 -2.83 7.29
N ASN A 545 -0.71 -1.77 7.45
CA ASN A 545 0.74 -1.87 7.54
C ASN A 545 1.26 -2.44 8.88
N SER A 546 0.40 -2.66 9.88
CA SER A 546 0.81 -3.25 11.17
C SER A 546 1.44 -4.62 11.00
N THR A 547 0.92 -5.42 10.06
CA THR A 547 1.49 -6.74 9.70
C THR A 547 2.94 -6.61 9.23
N ALA A 548 3.23 -5.72 8.28
CA ALA A 548 4.60 -5.47 7.81
C ALA A 548 5.50 -4.88 8.92
N GLY A 549 4.94 -4.06 9.81
CA GLY A 549 5.63 -3.54 10.98
C GLY A 549 6.09 -4.63 11.95
N TRP A 550 5.23 -5.62 12.21
CA TRP A 550 5.59 -6.79 13.01
C TRP A 550 6.66 -7.64 12.36
N VAL A 551 6.56 -7.91 11.06
CA VAL A 551 7.61 -8.63 10.29
C VAL A 551 8.93 -7.86 10.36
N SER A 552 8.91 -6.56 10.10
CA SER A 552 10.08 -5.67 10.16
C SER A 552 10.76 -5.73 11.53
N LYS A 553 9.97 -5.61 12.62
CA LYS A 553 10.47 -5.68 13.99
C LYS A 553 11.05 -7.07 14.31
N ALA A 554 10.32 -8.14 13.99
CA ALA A 554 10.70 -9.50 14.33
C ALA A 554 11.97 -9.98 13.61
N LEU A 555 12.19 -9.51 12.40
CA LEU A 555 13.31 -9.88 11.53
C LEU A 555 14.38 -8.78 11.43
N GLU A 556 14.25 -7.68 12.17
CA GLU A 556 15.16 -6.52 12.15
C GLU A 556 15.38 -5.91 10.75
N ILE A 557 14.33 -5.89 9.90
CA ILE A 557 14.39 -5.33 8.55
C ILE A 557 14.16 -3.82 8.61
N LYS A 558 15.15 -3.02 8.17
CA LYS A 558 15.15 -1.56 8.26
C LYS A 558 15.26 -0.84 6.92
N GLY A 559 15.41 -1.56 5.83
CA GLY A 559 15.41 -1.00 4.47
C GLY A 559 14.04 -0.49 4.04
N ALA A 560 13.82 -0.34 2.74
CA ALA A 560 12.53 0.07 2.18
C ALA A 560 11.39 -0.76 2.76
N ASN A 561 10.29 -0.10 3.18
CA ASN A 561 9.15 -0.79 3.79
C ASN A 561 7.84 -0.19 3.25
N ILE A 562 7.08 -1.02 2.53
CA ILE A 562 5.82 -0.64 1.88
C ILE A 562 4.76 -1.71 2.14
N THR A 563 3.51 -1.28 2.26
CA THR A 563 2.33 -2.16 2.30
C THR A 563 1.33 -1.75 1.24
N PHE A 564 0.91 -2.70 0.43
CA PHE A 564 -0.14 -2.57 -0.58
C PHE A 564 -1.47 -3.11 -0.08
N THR A 565 -2.54 -2.40 -0.42
CA THR A 565 -3.93 -2.82 -0.23
C THR A 565 -4.71 -2.65 -1.55
N SER A 566 -4.07 -2.99 -2.67
CA SER A 566 -4.59 -2.74 -4.02
C SER A 566 -5.77 -3.66 -4.42
N GLY A 567 -6.21 -4.51 -3.51
CA GLY A 567 -7.34 -5.41 -3.71
C GLY A 567 -6.94 -6.87 -3.88
N LEU A 568 -7.91 -7.66 -4.32
CA LEU A 568 -7.77 -9.11 -4.42
C LEU A 568 -6.69 -9.49 -5.44
N ASN A 569 -5.94 -10.53 -5.13
CA ASN A 569 -4.80 -11.04 -5.91
C ASN A 569 -3.59 -10.07 -6.00
N SER A 570 -3.60 -8.95 -5.25
CA SER A 570 -2.50 -7.97 -5.28
C SER A 570 -1.18 -8.47 -4.70
N GLY A 571 -1.14 -9.67 -4.13
CA GLY A 571 0.11 -10.29 -3.71
C GLY A 571 1.15 -10.37 -4.82
N ILE A 572 0.74 -10.64 -6.06
CA ILE A 572 1.65 -10.67 -7.21
C ILE A 572 2.19 -9.28 -7.59
N GLN A 573 1.50 -8.18 -7.25
CA GLN A 573 1.97 -6.81 -7.47
C GLN A 573 3.24 -6.49 -6.67
N THR A 574 3.48 -7.21 -5.58
CA THR A 574 4.72 -7.07 -4.82
C THR A 574 5.96 -7.35 -5.66
N LEU A 575 5.85 -8.22 -6.67
CA LEU A 575 6.94 -8.51 -7.62
C LEU A 575 7.21 -7.34 -8.56
N GLU A 576 6.18 -6.62 -9.00
CA GLU A 576 6.33 -5.42 -9.83
C GLU A 576 7.10 -4.34 -9.08
N TYR A 577 6.71 -4.08 -7.83
CA TYR A 577 7.40 -3.09 -7.01
C TYR A 577 8.81 -3.53 -6.61
N ALA A 578 9.00 -4.82 -6.34
CA ALA A 578 10.32 -5.37 -6.08
C ALA A 578 11.29 -5.16 -7.24
N GLN A 579 10.83 -5.34 -8.49
CA GLN A 579 11.63 -5.00 -9.66
C GLN A 579 12.04 -3.52 -9.67
N MET A 580 11.13 -2.63 -9.32
CA MET A 580 11.41 -1.19 -9.29
C MET A 580 12.49 -0.86 -8.26
N LEU A 581 12.40 -1.36 -7.03
CA LEU A 581 13.36 -1.11 -5.96
C LEU A 581 14.75 -1.72 -6.24
N LEU A 582 14.78 -2.96 -6.71
CA LEU A 582 16.06 -3.65 -6.98
C LEU A 582 16.78 -3.08 -8.20
N ARG A 583 16.05 -2.72 -9.26
CA ARG A 583 16.58 -2.03 -10.44
C ARG A 583 16.98 -0.58 -10.15
N GLY A 584 16.30 0.09 -9.23
CA GLY A 584 16.67 1.40 -8.71
C GLY A 584 17.87 1.37 -7.74
N ASN A 585 18.37 0.18 -7.38
CA ASN A 585 19.42 -0.03 -6.37
C ASN A 585 19.07 0.57 -4.99
N GLU A 586 17.76 0.55 -4.63
CA GLU A 586 17.24 1.04 -3.36
C GLU A 586 17.24 -0.02 -2.25
N ALA A 587 17.37 -1.28 -2.64
CA ALA A 587 17.58 -2.41 -1.76
C ALA A 587 18.52 -3.42 -2.42
N LYS A 588 19.28 -4.14 -1.61
CA LYS A 588 20.08 -5.28 -2.10
C LYS A 588 19.27 -6.57 -2.08
N TYR A 589 18.42 -6.70 -1.08
CA TYR A 589 17.56 -7.84 -0.82
C TYR A 589 16.15 -7.35 -0.50
N LEU A 590 15.12 -8.10 -0.91
CA LEU A 590 13.74 -7.79 -0.61
C LEU A 590 12.99 -9.04 -0.17
N VAL A 591 12.27 -8.92 0.93
CA VAL A 591 11.22 -9.87 1.31
C VAL A 591 9.90 -9.31 0.81
N ALA A 592 9.27 -9.99 -0.14
CA ALA A 592 7.93 -9.69 -0.64
C ALA A 592 6.95 -10.72 -0.09
N PHE A 593 5.94 -10.31 0.67
CA PHE A 593 4.94 -11.23 1.22
C PHE A 593 3.52 -10.78 0.92
N ALA A 594 2.62 -11.74 0.89
CA ALA A 594 1.18 -11.51 0.96
C ALA A 594 0.59 -12.34 2.09
N ALA A 595 -0.36 -11.76 2.82
CA ALA A 595 -0.97 -12.42 3.97
C ALA A 595 -2.44 -12.01 4.11
N ASP A 596 -3.27 -12.99 4.50
CA ASP A 596 -4.68 -12.79 4.80
C ASP A 596 -5.09 -13.63 6.00
N GLU A 597 -6.04 -13.11 6.78
CA GLU A 597 -6.69 -13.78 7.90
C GLU A 597 -8.21 -13.72 7.71
N LEU A 598 -8.91 -14.76 8.13
CA LEU A 598 -10.37 -14.83 8.07
C LEU A 598 -10.99 -14.25 9.34
N TYR A 599 -12.00 -13.39 9.18
CA TYR A 599 -12.75 -12.73 10.23
C TYR A 599 -14.22 -13.13 10.19
N ALA A 600 -14.87 -13.14 11.38
CA ALA A 600 -16.27 -13.54 11.51
C ALA A 600 -17.21 -12.64 10.70
N GLN A 601 -17.04 -11.31 10.83
CA GLN A 601 -17.89 -10.35 10.12
C GLN A 601 -17.68 -10.42 8.61
N GLN A 602 -16.44 -10.54 8.15
CA GLN A 602 -16.14 -10.70 6.73
C GLN A 602 -16.84 -11.95 6.14
N MET A 603 -16.72 -13.08 6.82
CA MET A 603 -17.38 -14.34 6.40
C MET A 603 -18.90 -14.19 6.40
N LYS A 604 -19.44 -13.50 7.39
CA LYS A 604 -20.88 -13.22 7.46
C LYS A 604 -21.34 -12.35 6.30
N SER A 605 -20.68 -11.22 6.05
CA SER A 605 -21.02 -10.30 4.95
C SER A 605 -20.92 -11.01 3.59
N TYR A 606 -19.89 -11.80 3.35
CA TYR A 606 -19.79 -12.56 2.11
C TYR A 606 -20.85 -13.66 1.98
N SER A 607 -21.26 -14.28 3.09
CA SER A 607 -22.38 -15.25 3.12
C SER A 607 -23.69 -14.55 2.80
N ASP A 608 -23.98 -13.43 3.46
CA ASP A 608 -25.21 -12.67 3.29
C ASP A 608 -25.35 -12.12 1.85
N PHE A 609 -24.24 -11.74 1.23
CA PHE A 609 -24.20 -11.32 -0.18
C PHE A 609 -24.15 -12.49 -1.19
N GLY A 610 -24.21 -13.73 -0.72
CA GLY A 610 -24.27 -14.91 -1.57
C GLY A 610 -22.99 -15.31 -2.26
N TYR A 611 -21.84 -14.84 -1.79
CA TYR A 611 -20.52 -15.17 -2.35
C TYR A 611 -19.96 -16.51 -1.86
N LEU A 612 -20.40 -17.03 -0.70
CA LEU A 612 -19.87 -18.25 -0.11
C LEU A 612 -20.65 -19.51 -0.48
N ARG A 613 -19.95 -20.63 -0.52
CA ARG A 613 -20.56 -21.95 -0.60
C ARG A 613 -20.80 -22.51 0.79
N SER A 614 -22.03 -23.00 1.02
CA SER A 614 -22.42 -23.68 2.27
C SER A 614 -22.21 -25.20 2.26
N ASP A 615 -22.07 -25.80 1.07
CA ASP A 615 -22.18 -27.24 0.83
C ASP A 615 -20.93 -27.87 0.19
N ALA A 616 -19.76 -27.24 0.30
CA ALA A 616 -18.53 -27.74 -0.31
C ALA A 616 -18.09 -29.07 0.31
N THR A 617 -18.18 -30.13 -0.46
CA THR A 617 -17.58 -31.43 -0.16
C THR A 617 -16.29 -31.64 -0.97
N GLU A 618 -15.41 -32.53 -0.50
CA GLU A 618 -14.10 -32.80 -1.12
C GLU A 618 -14.18 -33.15 -2.63
N ASN A 619 -15.21 -33.88 -3.06
CA ASN A 619 -15.43 -34.23 -4.46
C ASN A 619 -16.09 -33.12 -5.30
N ASP A 620 -16.81 -32.19 -4.68
CA ASP A 620 -17.47 -31.08 -5.35
C ASP A 620 -16.52 -29.95 -5.72
N PHE A 621 -15.37 -29.87 -5.04
CA PHE A 621 -14.40 -28.83 -5.22
C PHE A 621 -13.88 -28.75 -6.66
N LYS A 622 -13.62 -29.91 -7.26
CA LYS A 622 -12.99 -29.98 -8.59
C LYS A 622 -13.95 -29.69 -9.76
N MET A 623 -15.16 -30.21 -9.74
CA MET A 623 -16.05 -30.19 -10.91
C MET A 623 -17.14 -29.10 -10.86
N LYS A 624 -17.59 -28.70 -9.66
CA LYS A 624 -18.67 -27.72 -9.49
C LYS A 624 -18.20 -26.28 -9.24
N TYR A 625 -16.91 -26.05 -9.03
CA TYR A 625 -16.37 -24.73 -8.75
C TYR A 625 -16.78 -23.71 -9.83
N TYR A 626 -16.74 -24.15 -11.09
CA TYR A 626 -17.11 -23.29 -12.23
C TYR A 626 -18.60 -23.23 -12.53
N SER A 627 -19.37 -24.21 -12.11
CA SER A 627 -20.80 -24.26 -12.45
C SER A 627 -21.69 -23.38 -11.57
N VAL A 628 -21.17 -22.89 -10.42
CA VAL A 628 -21.98 -22.20 -9.39
C VAL A 628 -21.44 -20.81 -8.99
N TYR A 629 -20.27 -20.39 -9.46
CA TYR A 629 -19.64 -19.08 -9.17
C TYR A 629 -19.60 -18.70 -7.67
N LYS A 630 -19.24 -19.65 -6.81
CA LYS A 630 -19.17 -19.42 -5.36
C LYS A 630 -17.78 -19.73 -4.81
N THR A 631 -17.30 -18.88 -3.90
CA THR A 631 -15.96 -18.96 -3.31
C THR A 631 -15.94 -19.81 -2.06
N VAL A 632 -14.82 -20.52 -1.81
CA VAL A 632 -14.43 -21.02 -0.49
C VAL A 632 -13.20 -20.25 -0.07
N PHE A 633 -13.27 -19.56 1.07
CA PHE A 633 -12.16 -18.75 1.54
C PHE A 633 -11.08 -19.55 2.28
N GLY A 634 -9.86 -18.99 2.29
CA GLY A 634 -8.71 -19.50 3.02
C GLY A 634 -7.92 -18.35 3.65
N GLU A 635 -6.93 -18.71 4.44
CA GLU A 635 -6.02 -17.78 5.10
C GLU A 635 -4.59 -18.29 5.13
N GLY A 636 -3.64 -17.42 5.42
CA GLY A 636 -2.23 -17.75 5.55
C GLY A 636 -1.29 -16.65 5.08
N SER A 637 -0.08 -17.03 4.71
CA SER A 637 0.90 -16.13 4.08
C SER A 637 1.84 -16.87 3.14
N CYS A 638 2.26 -16.19 2.10
CA CYS A 638 3.36 -16.61 1.23
C CYS A 638 4.37 -15.46 1.09
N ALA A 639 5.65 -15.77 1.17
CA ALA A 639 6.73 -14.80 1.07
C ALA A 639 7.82 -15.28 0.11
N PHE A 640 8.36 -14.36 -0.67
CA PHE A 640 9.51 -14.57 -1.54
C PHE A 640 10.68 -13.71 -1.07
N MET A 641 11.87 -14.29 -1.11
CA MET A 641 13.13 -13.57 -1.02
C MET A 641 13.60 -13.24 -2.42
N LEU A 642 13.82 -11.96 -2.69
CA LEU A 642 14.14 -11.42 -4.01
C LEU A 642 15.46 -10.64 -3.97
N GLU A 643 16.24 -10.75 -5.04
CA GLU A 643 17.47 -10.01 -5.25
C GLU A 643 17.79 -9.93 -6.75
N ARG A 644 18.72 -9.08 -7.15
CA ARG A 644 19.15 -9.09 -8.55
C ARG A 644 19.81 -10.40 -8.89
N THR A 645 19.59 -10.89 -10.10
CA THR A 645 20.10 -12.20 -10.56
C THR A 645 21.63 -12.27 -10.54
N ASP A 646 22.32 -11.15 -10.84
CA ASP A 646 23.78 -11.07 -10.74
C ASP A 646 24.26 -11.30 -9.29
N ASN A 647 23.63 -10.63 -8.32
CA ASN A 647 23.92 -10.79 -6.90
C ASN A 647 23.66 -12.23 -6.41
N ALA A 648 22.53 -12.84 -6.86
CA ALA A 648 22.22 -14.22 -6.54
C ALA A 648 23.28 -15.20 -7.07
N LYS A 649 23.75 -15.00 -8.31
CA LYS A 649 24.80 -15.81 -8.93
C LYS A 649 26.16 -15.63 -8.23
N GLU A 650 26.55 -14.40 -7.88
CA GLU A 650 27.80 -14.12 -7.15
C GLU A 650 27.90 -14.87 -5.82
N ARG A 651 26.78 -14.99 -5.09
CA ARG A 651 26.75 -15.71 -3.81
C ARG A 651 26.36 -17.18 -3.92
N ASN A 652 26.23 -17.71 -5.15
CA ASN A 652 25.81 -19.10 -5.43
C ASN A 652 24.46 -19.45 -4.75
N ALA A 653 23.48 -18.55 -4.85
CA ALA A 653 22.16 -18.77 -4.28
C ALA A 653 21.42 -19.89 -5.02
N ASN A 654 20.56 -20.61 -4.30
CA ASN A 654 19.55 -21.45 -4.92
C ASN A 654 18.50 -20.53 -5.57
N ILE A 655 18.34 -20.59 -6.89
CA ILE A 655 17.37 -19.77 -7.64
C ILE A 655 16.20 -20.69 -8.02
N PHE A 656 14.98 -20.28 -7.67
CA PHE A 656 13.73 -20.96 -8.04
C PHE A 656 13.23 -20.47 -9.41
N GLY A 657 13.44 -19.19 -9.70
CA GLY A 657 13.06 -18.56 -10.96
C GLY A 657 13.56 -17.13 -11.05
N GLU A 658 13.56 -16.59 -12.26
CA GLU A 658 13.90 -15.21 -12.56
C GLU A 658 12.66 -14.45 -13.02
N VAL A 659 12.28 -13.38 -12.32
CA VAL A 659 11.18 -12.48 -12.72
C VAL A 659 11.66 -11.62 -13.88
N LEU A 660 11.23 -11.93 -15.08
CA LEU A 660 11.57 -11.19 -16.29
C LEU A 660 10.77 -9.89 -16.38
N ALA A 661 9.47 -9.98 -16.15
CA ALA A 661 8.55 -8.84 -16.16
C ALA A 661 7.43 -9.03 -15.15
N SER A 662 6.95 -7.91 -14.58
CA SER A 662 5.73 -7.88 -13.77
C SER A 662 4.98 -6.59 -14.06
N VAL A 663 3.70 -6.71 -14.37
CA VAL A 663 2.84 -5.63 -14.87
C VAL A 663 1.47 -5.70 -14.23
N SER A 664 0.95 -4.55 -13.83
CA SER A 664 -0.45 -4.40 -13.42
C SER A 664 -1.19 -3.43 -14.34
N THR A 665 -2.49 -3.67 -14.49
CA THR A 665 -3.44 -2.78 -15.17
C THR A 665 -4.73 -2.70 -14.37
N MET A 666 -5.56 -1.70 -14.68
CA MET A 666 -6.85 -1.52 -14.06
C MET A 666 -7.96 -1.59 -15.14
N ASP A 667 -9.04 -2.27 -14.82
CA ASP A 667 -10.26 -2.24 -15.61
C ASP A 667 -11.10 -1.03 -15.20
N GLY A 668 -11.46 -0.21 -16.14
CA GLY A 668 -12.52 0.78 -15.96
C GLY A 668 -13.91 0.12 -15.86
N GLY A 669 -14.96 0.90 -15.76
CA GLY A 669 -16.35 0.44 -15.81
C GLY A 669 -17.11 0.64 -14.49
N ASP A 670 -18.21 -0.08 -14.34
CA ASP A 670 -19.10 0.06 -13.18
C ASP A 670 -18.40 -0.30 -11.87
N PHE A 671 -18.58 0.54 -10.84
CA PHE A 671 -17.96 0.34 -9.52
C PHE A 671 -18.38 -0.98 -8.85
N TYR A 672 -19.64 -1.38 -9.02
CA TYR A 672 -20.20 -2.54 -8.32
C TYR A 672 -20.09 -3.85 -9.10
N ASN A 673 -19.92 -3.77 -10.41
CA ASN A 673 -19.89 -4.93 -11.28
C ASN A 673 -18.52 -5.14 -11.92
N ALA A 674 -18.17 -6.40 -12.09
CA ALA A 674 -16.99 -6.78 -12.82
C ALA A 674 -17.11 -6.36 -14.30
N ASN A 675 -16.12 -5.67 -14.83
CA ASN A 675 -16.05 -5.41 -16.26
C ASN A 675 -15.47 -6.64 -16.97
N LEU A 676 -16.34 -7.55 -17.43
CA LEU A 676 -15.93 -8.79 -18.08
C LEU A 676 -15.47 -8.56 -19.54
N ASP A 677 -15.89 -7.46 -20.13
CA ASP A 677 -15.54 -7.10 -21.51
C ASP A 677 -14.24 -6.29 -21.59
N SER A 678 -13.65 -5.95 -20.46
CA SER A 678 -12.38 -5.23 -20.42
C SER A 678 -11.21 -6.10 -20.92
N ASP A 679 -10.34 -5.49 -21.68
CA ASP A 679 -9.09 -6.07 -22.19
C ASP A 679 -7.90 -5.90 -21.23
N GLY A 680 -8.11 -5.38 -20.02
CA GLY A 680 -7.04 -5.03 -19.09
C GLY A 680 -6.07 -6.18 -18.81
N LEU A 681 -6.56 -7.41 -18.65
CA LEU A 681 -5.70 -8.57 -18.48
C LEU A 681 -4.89 -8.88 -19.75
N CYS A 682 -5.50 -8.78 -20.92
CA CYS A 682 -4.80 -8.98 -22.21
C CYS A 682 -3.68 -7.95 -22.36
N ARG A 683 -3.96 -6.68 -22.08
CA ARG A 683 -2.94 -5.61 -22.13
C ARG A 683 -1.80 -5.86 -21.14
N ALA A 684 -2.12 -6.23 -19.89
CA ALA A 684 -1.09 -6.55 -18.90
C ALA A 684 -0.18 -7.69 -19.42
N PHE A 685 -0.78 -8.72 -20.02
CA PHE A 685 -0.04 -9.84 -20.58
C PHE A 685 0.83 -9.42 -21.77
N GLU A 686 0.29 -8.68 -22.74
CA GLU A 686 1.04 -8.17 -23.90
C GLU A 686 2.22 -7.29 -23.48
N ILE A 687 2.03 -6.38 -22.52
CA ILE A 687 3.12 -5.57 -21.97
C ILE A 687 4.15 -6.44 -21.28
N ALA A 688 3.72 -7.45 -20.51
CA ALA A 688 4.62 -8.31 -19.76
C ALA A 688 5.49 -9.19 -20.69
N ILE A 689 4.93 -9.82 -21.72
CA ILE A 689 5.70 -10.61 -22.69
C ILE A 689 6.65 -9.75 -23.50
N MET A 690 6.23 -8.54 -23.91
CA MET A 690 7.09 -7.58 -24.58
C MET A 690 8.28 -7.17 -23.71
N GLN A 691 8.05 -6.85 -22.44
CA GLN A 691 9.12 -6.51 -21.48
C GLN A 691 10.03 -7.69 -21.19
N ALA A 692 9.50 -8.92 -21.18
CA ALA A 692 10.24 -10.14 -20.99
C ALA A 692 11.04 -10.55 -22.25
N GLY A 693 10.75 -9.96 -23.42
CA GLY A 693 11.40 -10.29 -24.69
C GLY A 693 11.04 -11.68 -25.22
N ILE A 694 9.80 -12.15 -24.96
CA ILE A 694 9.30 -13.47 -25.37
C ILE A 694 7.99 -13.33 -26.15
N SER A 695 7.51 -14.42 -26.72
CA SER A 695 6.20 -14.54 -27.34
C SER A 695 5.21 -15.31 -26.44
N ALA A 696 3.91 -15.20 -26.70
CA ALA A 696 2.88 -15.95 -25.98
C ALA A 696 3.07 -17.48 -26.11
N SER A 697 3.61 -17.96 -27.25
CA SER A 697 3.91 -19.37 -27.48
C SER A 697 5.07 -19.93 -26.66
N ASP A 698 5.88 -19.07 -26.05
CA ASP A 698 6.98 -19.48 -25.17
C ASP A 698 6.51 -19.80 -23.75
N VAL A 699 5.27 -19.43 -23.41
CA VAL A 699 4.68 -19.75 -22.09
C VAL A 699 4.35 -21.24 -22.01
N ASP A 700 4.90 -21.91 -21.03
CA ASP A 700 4.76 -23.36 -20.85
C ASP A 700 3.69 -23.76 -19.83
N VAL A 701 3.42 -22.90 -18.84
CA VAL A 701 2.44 -23.13 -17.78
C VAL A 701 1.95 -21.81 -17.20
N ILE A 702 0.69 -21.77 -16.80
CA ILE A 702 0.05 -20.63 -16.16
C ILE A 702 -0.23 -20.94 -14.69
N SER A 703 0.35 -20.16 -13.78
CA SER A 703 -0.08 -20.10 -12.39
C SER A 703 -1.22 -19.10 -12.25
N TRP A 704 -2.33 -19.47 -11.62
CA TRP A 704 -3.48 -18.61 -11.46
C TRP A 704 -4.18 -18.77 -10.11
N SER A 705 -5.07 -17.84 -9.77
CA SER A 705 -5.79 -17.81 -8.50
C SER A 705 -7.28 -17.66 -8.72
N PRO A 706 -7.99 -18.75 -9.06
CA PRO A 706 -9.42 -18.69 -9.30
C PRO A 706 -10.18 -18.37 -8.01
N ARG A 707 -11.18 -17.52 -8.13
CA ARG A 707 -12.08 -17.18 -7.03
C ARG A 707 -13.41 -17.94 -7.07
N GLY A 708 -13.76 -18.51 -8.22
CA GLY A 708 -15.09 -19.08 -8.48
C GLY A 708 -16.09 -17.99 -8.88
N THR A 709 -15.64 -17.00 -9.62
CA THR A 709 -16.47 -15.89 -10.12
C THR A 709 -16.35 -15.78 -11.64
N ALA A 710 -17.26 -15.03 -12.25
CA ALA A 710 -17.23 -14.77 -13.70
C ALA A 710 -15.88 -14.18 -14.19
N GLN A 711 -15.11 -13.51 -13.30
CA GLN A 711 -13.78 -12.97 -13.61
C GLN A 711 -12.79 -14.04 -14.04
N ASP A 712 -12.93 -15.27 -13.54
CA ASP A 712 -12.02 -16.36 -13.90
C ASP A 712 -12.06 -16.68 -15.39
N SER A 713 -13.18 -16.39 -16.06
CA SER A 713 -13.32 -16.54 -17.52
C SER A 713 -12.33 -15.71 -18.32
N LYS A 714 -11.88 -14.54 -17.80
CA LYS A 714 -10.87 -13.70 -18.48
C LYS A 714 -9.55 -14.44 -18.66
N ILE A 715 -9.10 -15.17 -17.63
CA ILE A 715 -7.85 -15.94 -17.70
C ILE A 715 -7.99 -17.12 -18.66
N ILE A 716 -9.14 -17.81 -18.62
CA ILE A 716 -9.43 -18.92 -19.53
C ILE A 716 -9.47 -18.42 -20.98
N ASN A 717 -10.19 -17.31 -21.25
CA ASN A 717 -10.30 -16.72 -22.59
C ASN A 717 -8.94 -16.26 -23.11
N LEU A 718 -8.12 -15.62 -22.25
CA LEU A 718 -6.76 -15.21 -22.61
C LEU A 718 -5.90 -16.40 -23.00
N ARG A 719 -5.91 -17.47 -22.17
CA ARG A 719 -5.20 -18.72 -22.48
C ARG A 719 -5.65 -19.28 -23.84
N ASP A 720 -6.95 -19.46 -24.03
CA ASP A 720 -7.49 -20.09 -25.21
C ASP A 720 -7.25 -19.29 -26.50
N SER A 721 -7.20 -17.95 -26.41
CA SER A 721 -6.98 -17.08 -27.54
C SER A 721 -5.49 -16.92 -27.93
N LEU A 722 -4.59 -16.88 -26.95
CA LEU A 722 -3.19 -16.49 -27.19
C LEU A 722 -2.17 -17.62 -26.97
N MET A 723 -2.49 -18.59 -26.10
CA MET A 723 -1.50 -19.57 -25.61
C MET A 723 -1.88 -21.04 -25.91
N ALA A 724 -2.90 -21.30 -26.69
CA ALA A 724 -3.34 -22.59 -27.20
C ALA A 724 -3.04 -23.80 -26.30
N LYS A 725 -3.88 -24.07 -25.30
CA LYS A 725 -3.82 -25.28 -24.42
C LYS A 725 -2.65 -25.33 -23.43
N VAL A 726 -2.15 -24.17 -22.98
CA VAL A 726 -1.19 -24.12 -21.87
C VAL A 726 -1.88 -24.53 -20.54
N PRO A 727 -1.26 -25.41 -19.73
CA PRO A 727 -1.86 -25.89 -18.49
C PRO A 727 -2.05 -24.76 -17.46
N LEU A 728 -3.17 -24.80 -16.73
CA LEU A 728 -3.51 -23.92 -15.62
C LEU A 728 -3.25 -24.65 -14.29
N VAL A 729 -2.50 -24.01 -13.39
CA VAL A 729 -2.10 -24.57 -12.09
C VAL A 729 -2.49 -23.65 -10.95
N THR A 730 -3.07 -24.19 -9.88
CA THR A 730 -3.46 -23.42 -8.69
C THR A 730 -3.40 -24.26 -7.42
N SER A 731 -3.07 -23.63 -6.30
CA SER A 731 -3.20 -24.19 -4.96
C SER A 731 -4.59 -23.96 -4.33
N VAL A 732 -5.37 -23.03 -4.89
CA VAL A 732 -6.62 -22.53 -4.30
C VAL A 732 -7.65 -23.62 -4.04
N PHE A 733 -7.75 -24.62 -4.91
CA PHE A 733 -8.69 -25.74 -4.72
C PHE A 733 -8.41 -26.59 -3.48
N HIS A 734 -7.21 -26.49 -2.95
CA HIS A 734 -6.76 -27.25 -1.77
C HIS A 734 -6.70 -26.39 -0.50
N THR A 735 -6.40 -25.09 -0.65
CA THR A 735 -6.16 -24.19 0.49
C THR A 735 -7.34 -23.26 0.79
N GLY A 736 -8.30 -23.13 -0.13
CA GLY A 736 -9.24 -22.02 -0.18
C GLY A 736 -8.61 -20.77 -0.79
N TYR A 737 -9.45 -19.81 -1.20
CA TYR A 737 -9.03 -18.54 -1.75
C TYR A 737 -8.71 -17.55 -0.63
N ALA A 738 -7.48 -17.18 -0.48
CA ALA A 738 -7.02 -16.09 0.38
C ALA A 738 -6.78 -14.85 -0.49
N GLU A 739 -7.40 -13.77 -0.14
CA GLU A 739 -7.63 -12.59 -0.99
C GLU A 739 -6.39 -12.07 -1.72
N THR A 740 -5.35 -11.70 -0.99
CA THR A 740 -4.11 -11.20 -1.61
C THR A 740 -3.07 -12.30 -1.81
N MET A 741 -3.07 -13.31 -0.92
CA MET A 741 -2.03 -14.32 -0.84
C MET A 741 -2.10 -15.35 -1.98
N SER A 742 -3.30 -15.71 -2.45
CA SER A 742 -3.50 -16.87 -3.33
C SER A 742 -2.66 -16.84 -4.61
N SER A 743 -2.45 -15.66 -5.20
CA SER A 743 -1.65 -15.51 -6.42
C SER A 743 -0.17 -15.82 -6.16
N LEU A 744 0.38 -15.32 -5.05
CA LEU A 744 1.76 -15.55 -4.67
C LEU A 744 1.98 -17.00 -4.20
N GLN A 745 1.00 -17.58 -3.49
CA GLN A 745 1.04 -18.97 -3.02
C GLN A 745 1.03 -19.96 -4.18
N SER A 746 0.11 -19.79 -5.14
CA SER A 746 0.04 -20.69 -6.30
C SER A 746 1.34 -20.67 -7.11
N LEU A 747 1.90 -19.47 -7.34
CA LEU A 747 3.19 -19.31 -7.99
C LEU A 747 4.32 -19.98 -7.18
N GLY A 748 4.36 -19.75 -5.87
CA GLY A 748 5.38 -20.30 -4.98
C GLY A 748 5.37 -21.82 -4.92
N CYS A 749 4.17 -22.44 -4.83
CA CYS A 749 4.01 -23.90 -4.87
C CYS A 749 4.51 -24.45 -6.20
N LEU A 750 4.16 -23.83 -7.32
CA LEU A 750 4.60 -24.26 -8.65
C LEU A 750 6.13 -24.19 -8.78
N LEU A 751 6.74 -23.04 -8.48
CA LEU A 751 8.19 -22.87 -8.60
C LEU A 751 8.97 -23.83 -7.68
N TYR A 752 8.48 -24.05 -6.47
CA TYR A 752 9.09 -25.01 -5.55
C TYR A 752 9.03 -26.44 -6.09
N SER A 753 7.88 -26.86 -6.64
CA SER A 753 7.73 -28.18 -7.28
C SER A 753 8.64 -28.35 -8.49
N LEU A 754 8.67 -27.37 -9.39
CA LEU A 754 9.54 -27.43 -10.58
C LEU A 754 11.00 -27.60 -10.23
N LYS A 755 11.46 -27.01 -9.13
CA LYS A 755 12.85 -27.11 -8.69
C LYS A 755 13.20 -28.43 -7.98
N ASN A 756 12.25 -29.03 -7.27
CA ASN A 756 12.53 -30.14 -6.35
C ASN A 756 11.96 -31.51 -6.78
N ASP A 757 10.97 -31.55 -7.66
CA ASP A 757 10.12 -32.75 -7.88
C ASP A 757 10.32 -33.47 -9.22
N ASN A 758 11.34 -33.16 -10.00
CA ASN A 758 11.71 -33.88 -11.23
C ASN A 758 10.52 -34.29 -12.14
N GLY A 759 9.59 -33.37 -12.38
CA GLY A 759 8.46 -33.59 -13.32
C GLY A 759 7.15 -34.10 -12.70
N LEU A 760 7.09 -34.36 -11.38
CA LEU A 760 5.84 -34.79 -10.71
C LEU A 760 4.77 -33.71 -10.57
N TRP A 761 5.12 -32.43 -10.84
CA TRP A 761 4.20 -31.31 -10.74
C TRP A 761 2.95 -31.47 -11.64
N THR A 762 3.10 -32.12 -12.80
CA THR A 762 2.03 -32.30 -13.79
C THR A 762 0.91 -33.23 -13.33
N GLN A 763 1.21 -34.19 -12.48
CA GLN A 763 0.24 -35.23 -12.10
C GLN A 763 -0.68 -34.86 -10.94
N ARG A 764 -0.37 -33.76 -10.20
CA ARG A 764 -0.91 -33.60 -8.83
C ARG A 764 -1.50 -32.22 -8.51
N PHE A 765 -1.26 -31.16 -9.31
CA PHE A 765 -1.79 -29.82 -9.05
C PHE A 765 -3.22 -29.56 -9.56
N GLY A 766 -3.96 -30.57 -9.95
CA GLY A 766 -5.34 -30.40 -10.42
C GLY A 766 -5.45 -29.77 -11.80
N ILE A 767 -4.56 -30.14 -12.71
CA ILE A 767 -4.32 -29.52 -14.00
C ILE A 767 -5.46 -29.68 -15.00
N ASP A 768 -6.29 -30.72 -14.89
CA ASP A 768 -7.28 -31.08 -15.90
C ASP A 768 -8.72 -30.84 -15.45
N PHE A 769 -9.16 -29.57 -15.51
CA PHE A 769 -10.59 -29.30 -15.51
C PHE A 769 -11.18 -29.12 -16.89
N PHE A 770 -10.37 -28.85 -17.89
CA PHE A 770 -10.89 -28.35 -19.15
C PHE A 770 -10.54 -29.16 -20.41
N ASP A 771 -9.45 -29.92 -20.43
CA ASP A 771 -9.07 -30.78 -21.55
C ASP A 771 -7.80 -31.57 -21.22
N ASN A 772 -7.54 -32.68 -21.93
CA ASN A 772 -6.27 -33.41 -21.91
C ASN A 772 -5.16 -32.55 -22.48
N VAL A 773 -4.57 -31.68 -21.65
CA VAL A 773 -3.46 -30.80 -22.02
C VAL A 773 -2.14 -31.53 -21.76
N GLU A 774 -1.32 -31.61 -22.79
CA GLU A 774 0.03 -32.16 -22.66
C GLU A 774 0.92 -31.20 -21.88
N CYS A 775 1.40 -31.63 -20.70
CA CYS A 775 2.30 -30.83 -19.87
C CYS A 775 3.75 -31.12 -20.22
N LYS A 776 4.58 -30.09 -20.39
CA LYS A 776 6.03 -30.29 -20.52
C LYS A 776 6.61 -30.79 -19.20
N GLU A 777 7.49 -31.79 -19.23
CA GLU A 777 8.16 -32.29 -18.02
C GLU A 777 9.01 -31.20 -17.35
N GLN A 778 9.63 -30.31 -18.14
CA GLN A 778 10.45 -29.21 -17.66
C GLN A 778 10.00 -27.89 -18.29
N PRO A 779 8.99 -27.21 -17.73
CA PRO A 779 8.59 -25.88 -18.16
C PRO A 779 9.73 -24.86 -17.95
N LYS A 780 9.93 -23.99 -18.91
CA LYS A 780 10.94 -22.93 -18.85
C LYS A 780 10.37 -21.57 -18.50
N ILE A 781 9.13 -21.32 -18.96
CA ILE A 781 8.45 -20.05 -18.77
C ILE A 781 7.11 -20.27 -18.07
N VAL A 782 6.95 -19.64 -16.94
CA VAL A 782 5.71 -19.56 -16.17
C VAL A 782 5.10 -18.17 -16.35
N ALA A 783 3.82 -18.10 -16.71
CA ALA A 783 3.04 -16.89 -16.58
C ALA A 783 2.19 -16.97 -15.30
N SER A 784 2.33 -16.04 -14.37
CA SER A 784 1.40 -15.88 -13.26
C SER A 784 0.35 -14.86 -13.64
N LEU A 785 -0.91 -15.29 -13.71
CA LEU A 785 -2.04 -14.48 -14.13
C LEU A 785 -3.06 -14.35 -13.01
N ALA A 786 -3.49 -13.13 -12.72
CA ALA A 786 -4.53 -12.87 -11.76
C ALA A 786 -5.41 -11.70 -12.21
N SER A 787 -6.72 -11.86 -12.12
CA SER A 787 -7.70 -10.82 -12.38
C SER A 787 -8.68 -10.76 -11.21
N SER A 788 -9.07 -9.55 -10.85
CA SER A 788 -9.93 -9.29 -9.70
C SER A 788 -11.21 -8.57 -10.11
N HIS A 789 -12.32 -8.89 -9.44
CA HIS A 789 -13.56 -8.11 -9.59
C HIS A 789 -13.40 -6.65 -9.09
N THR A 790 -12.31 -6.37 -8.37
CA THR A 790 -11.93 -5.00 -7.98
C THR A 790 -11.36 -4.19 -9.13
N GLY A 791 -11.19 -4.79 -10.30
CA GLY A 791 -10.65 -4.17 -11.52
C GLY A 791 -9.16 -4.38 -11.74
N GLY A 792 -8.41 -4.83 -10.74
CA GLY A 792 -6.98 -5.09 -10.88
C GLY A 792 -6.69 -6.34 -11.71
N ASN A 793 -5.76 -6.23 -12.66
CA ASN A 793 -5.19 -7.32 -13.41
C ASN A 793 -3.68 -7.34 -13.23
N TYR A 794 -3.12 -8.50 -12.95
CA TYR A 794 -1.71 -8.67 -12.58
C TYR A 794 -1.10 -9.81 -13.40
N VAL A 795 0.03 -9.54 -14.01
CA VAL A 795 0.77 -10.52 -14.81
C VAL A 795 2.23 -10.50 -14.44
N SER A 796 2.81 -11.66 -14.14
CA SER A 796 4.25 -11.80 -13.98
C SER A 796 4.78 -12.93 -14.86
N ILE A 797 5.85 -12.68 -15.60
CA ILE A 797 6.53 -13.65 -16.44
C ILE A 797 7.81 -14.10 -15.72
N ILE A 798 7.90 -15.38 -15.45
CA ILE A 798 8.99 -16.00 -14.69
C ILE A 798 9.71 -17.02 -15.56
N LYS A 799 11.02 -16.88 -15.68
CA LYS A 799 11.88 -17.92 -16.22
C LYS A 799 12.26 -18.88 -15.10
N VAL A 800 11.93 -20.16 -15.26
CA VAL A 800 12.31 -21.19 -14.29
C VAL A 800 13.83 -21.36 -14.30
N ALA A 801 14.43 -21.51 -13.14
CA ALA A 801 15.87 -21.75 -13.04
C ALA A 801 16.21 -23.19 -13.42
N ASP A 802 17.30 -23.37 -14.14
CA ASP A 802 17.81 -24.68 -14.55
C ASP A 802 18.14 -25.59 -13.35
#